data_01395137f5c7dd8e11191872a53b83ca
#
_entry.id   01395137f5c7dd8e11191872a53b83ca
#
_cell.length_a   1.000
_cell.length_b   1.000
_cell.length_c   1.000
_cell.angle_alpha   90.00
_cell.angle_beta   90.00
_cell.angle_gamma   90.00
#
_symmetry.space_group_name_H-M   'P 1'
#
loop_
_entity.id
_entity.type
_entity.pdbx_description
1 polymer ?
#
loop_
_entity_poly.entity_id
_entity_poly.type
_entity_poly.pdbx_seq_one_letter_code
_entity_poly.pdbx_strand_id
1 'polypeptide(L)'
;MSARQQMIRSACVAALVCFAATPAAAQRTTGHADTLNLGGLQQPVEILRDHWGVSHIYAKNEHDLFFAQGYTAARDRAFQFELWRRQATGTLAEVLGSRELERDRGARLFKFRGDMKAELAHYHPHGQAIVEAFVDGINTFVDEAARNPSLIPIELRMLGLKPGRWTPEVVISRHQGLLGNITEELELGRQVAAFGPALVEKVEWFHPGPGSPQLALDPMIDKAALSAPILALYEAFRAPVRFQPADLRTAYRNDTTAARRLAALDSTALEDIRVNQRRDIGSNNWVATGTRTLSGRAVMANDPHRAQSAPSLRYFVHLNAPGWNVIGGGEPVIPGVSIGHNEHGAWGLTVFGTDGEDLYVYKTNPANPGQYQYRGAWETMRDVRESIPVKGQAAVATVFKYTRHGPVVYEDTARHLAYAVRAAWMEPGGAPYLASLRMDQARTWEEFREACSYSNIPGENMIWADVAGNIGWQSVGIAPIRPKSSGLVPVPGDGRFDWAGYLPIKEKPHAYNPSEGFIATANANLTPENYPHRNAIGWSWADPYRVARISEVLGSGRRMSMMDMMRLQNDYTSIPARSLVPLLAGLTAGNAATERARTMLLAWNNVLDKNSVEAGIYEAWFRHLTPAIAQMVIPDAAARMRRGVSTKRLIEWVTAPGGDFGPNPIARRDSLLLATLEAGVAELTQKYGADMSGWAWGRYHYVTLRHPMSAAIGPELRPQFEVGPWPRGGDGNTPGATGNGENQTAGASFRFIVEAGDWDSAVGTNTPGQSGDVSSPHYRDLFELWKNDRYFPVKYSRSAVEGVTEARTILAPARR
;
A
#
# COMPACT_ATOMS: atom_id res chain seq x y z
N MET A 1 33.89 19.15 78.57
CA MET A 1 35.16 19.43 77.98
C MET A 1 35.07 19.02 76.54
N SER A 2 34.91 19.96 75.72
CA SER A 2 35.79 20.59 74.72
C SER A 2 35.75 19.77 73.41
N ALA A 3 35.03 20.20 72.53
CA ALA A 3 35.36 21.07 71.37
C ALA A 3 36.10 20.24 70.29
N ARG A 4 35.69 20.20 69.06
CA ARG A 4 35.43 21.20 68.06
C ARG A 4 34.78 20.54 66.83
N GLN A 5 33.62 20.99 66.51
CA GLN A 5 33.12 20.90 65.10
C GLN A 5 33.80 21.97 64.27
N GLN A 6 34.50 21.57 63.24
CA GLN A 6 34.86 22.46 62.14
C GLN A 6 34.13 22.03 60.84
N MET A 7 33.20 22.87 60.48
CA MET A 7 32.59 22.87 59.17
C MET A 7 33.63 23.17 58.09
N ILE A 8 33.78 22.27 57.13
CA ILE A 8 34.40 22.59 55.84
C ILE A 8 33.27 22.83 54.85
N ARG A 9 33.02 24.10 54.56
CA ARG A 9 32.25 24.51 53.43
C ARG A 9 33.15 24.39 52.18
N SER A 10 32.91 23.37 51.34
CA SER A 10 33.46 23.34 49.97
C SER A 10 32.55 24.15 49.08
N ALA A 11 33.05 25.29 48.65
CA ALA A 11 32.44 26.08 47.60
C ALA A 11 32.68 25.38 46.26
N CYS A 12 31.64 24.84 45.64
CA CYS A 12 31.65 24.48 44.23
C CYS A 12 31.57 25.74 43.40
N VAL A 13 32.70 26.17 42.83
CA VAL A 13 32.76 27.18 41.76
C VAL A 13 32.27 26.46 40.49
N ALA A 14 31.01 26.70 40.11
CA ALA A 14 30.51 26.34 38.81
C ALA A 14 31.11 27.32 37.78
N ALA A 15 32.14 26.89 37.09
CA ALA A 15 32.61 27.56 35.90
C ALA A 15 31.53 27.40 34.77
N LEU A 16 30.71 28.42 34.56
CA LEU A 16 29.91 28.56 33.39
C LEU A 16 30.84 28.82 32.21
N VAL A 17 31.17 27.76 31.47
CA VAL A 17 31.76 27.91 30.15
C VAL A 17 30.62 28.29 29.21
N CYS A 18 30.42 29.58 29.01
CA CYS A 18 29.63 30.09 27.87
C CYS A 18 30.36 29.70 26.59
N PHE A 19 29.96 28.59 25.98
CA PHE A 19 30.21 28.39 24.57
C PHE A 19 29.38 29.44 23.83
N ALA A 20 29.98 30.53 23.49
CA ALA A 20 29.50 31.39 22.43
C ALA A 20 29.51 30.54 21.16
N ALA A 21 28.35 29.93 20.83
CA ALA A 21 28.08 29.42 19.52
C ALA A 21 28.14 30.62 18.55
N THR A 22 29.33 30.86 17.99
CA THR A 22 29.39 31.62 16.76
C THR A 22 28.47 30.93 15.78
N PRO A 23 27.50 31.64 15.19
CA PRO A 23 26.77 31.05 14.09
C PRO A 23 27.84 30.70 13.05
N ALA A 24 28.02 29.40 12.82
CA ALA A 24 28.74 28.93 11.65
C ALA A 24 28.00 29.56 10.49
N ALA A 25 28.57 30.62 9.91
CA ALA A 25 28.12 31.14 8.65
C ALA A 25 28.12 29.94 7.72
N ALA A 26 26.92 29.49 7.33
CA ALA A 26 26.75 28.47 6.32
C ALA A 26 27.60 28.95 5.15
N GLN A 27 28.75 28.31 4.94
CA GLN A 27 29.52 28.51 3.73
C GLN A 27 28.53 28.18 2.62
N ARG A 28 28.04 29.22 1.93
CA ARG A 28 27.40 29.06 0.64
C ARG A 28 28.42 28.29 -0.22
N THR A 29 28.23 27.00 -0.29
CA THR A 29 28.86 26.21 -1.33
C THR A 29 28.24 26.74 -2.63
N THR A 30 28.92 27.68 -3.28
CA THR A 30 28.70 27.98 -4.69
C THR A 30 29.13 26.73 -5.47
N GLY A 31 28.35 25.67 -5.29
CA GLY A 31 28.55 24.41 -5.99
C GLY A 31 28.41 24.68 -7.46
N HIS A 32 29.40 24.26 -8.21
CA HIS A 32 29.35 24.30 -9.67
C HIS A 32 28.09 23.57 -10.11
N ALA A 33 27.18 24.26 -10.80
CA ALA A 33 25.97 23.62 -11.30
C ALA A 33 26.37 22.70 -12.44
N ASP A 34 26.10 21.41 -12.32
CA ASP A 34 26.25 20.48 -13.43
C ASP A 34 25.26 20.85 -14.53
N THR A 35 25.73 21.09 -15.76
CA THR A 35 24.86 21.39 -16.88
C THR A 35 24.78 20.18 -17.82
N LEU A 36 23.58 19.67 -18.03
CA LEU A 36 23.28 18.59 -18.96
C LEU A 36 22.52 19.15 -20.18
N ASN A 37 23.07 18.97 -21.37
CA ASN A 37 22.44 19.38 -22.60
C ASN A 37 21.54 18.27 -23.15
N LEU A 38 20.25 18.46 -23.09
CA LEU A 38 19.24 17.45 -23.43
C LEU A 38 18.38 17.90 -24.62
N GLY A 39 18.15 16.97 -25.54
CA GLY A 39 17.14 17.16 -26.60
C GLY A 39 15.72 17.10 -25.99
N GLY A 40 14.76 17.79 -26.60
CA GLY A 40 13.36 17.77 -26.17
C GLY A 40 12.95 18.94 -25.27
N LEU A 41 13.89 19.56 -24.52
CA LEU A 41 13.61 20.74 -23.71
C LEU A 41 13.42 22.00 -24.60
N GLN A 42 12.52 22.87 -24.17
CA GLN A 42 12.25 24.17 -24.78
C GLN A 42 13.08 25.28 -24.12
N GLN A 43 13.22 25.22 -22.80
CA GLN A 43 13.96 26.18 -21.97
C GLN A 43 14.78 25.46 -20.90
N PRO A 44 15.79 26.13 -20.30
CA PRO A 44 16.52 25.53 -19.18
C PRO A 44 15.63 25.28 -17.97
N VAL A 45 15.82 24.12 -17.35
CA VAL A 45 15.19 23.70 -16.11
C VAL A 45 16.25 23.58 -15.02
N GLU A 46 15.98 24.13 -13.85
CA GLU A 46 16.85 24.02 -12.69
C GLU A 46 16.32 22.95 -11.76
N ILE A 47 17.18 22.02 -11.32
CA ILE A 47 16.90 21.00 -10.33
C ILE A 47 17.81 21.22 -9.13
N LEU A 48 17.23 21.46 -7.97
CA LEU A 48 17.91 21.47 -6.68
C LEU A 48 17.61 20.16 -5.96
N ARG A 49 18.66 19.41 -5.66
CA ARG A 49 18.55 18.20 -4.83
C ARG A 49 18.92 18.57 -3.41
N ASP A 50 18.03 18.24 -2.47
CA ASP A 50 18.27 18.50 -1.05
C ASP A 50 19.02 17.34 -0.36
N HIS A 51 19.39 17.56 0.91
CA HIS A 51 20.12 16.58 1.73
C HIS A 51 19.41 15.25 1.95
N TRP A 52 18.13 15.13 1.64
CA TRP A 52 17.31 13.91 1.74
C TRP A 52 17.05 13.28 0.37
N GLY A 53 17.68 13.83 -0.67
CA GLY A 53 17.59 13.35 -2.03
C GLY A 53 16.31 13.78 -2.77
N VAL A 54 15.49 14.66 -2.19
CA VAL A 54 14.31 15.20 -2.86
C VAL A 54 14.72 16.15 -3.97
N SER A 55 14.15 15.97 -5.15
CA SER A 55 14.39 16.83 -6.32
C SER A 55 13.35 17.94 -6.38
N HIS A 56 13.81 19.20 -6.29
CA HIS A 56 12.99 20.40 -6.49
C HIS A 56 13.22 20.91 -7.90
N ILE A 57 12.21 20.79 -8.77
CA ILE A 57 12.28 21.07 -10.21
C ILE A 57 11.64 22.42 -10.48
N TYR A 58 12.42 23.34 -11.03
CA TYR A 58 11.97 24.69 -11.39
C TYR A 58 12.05 24.88 -12.91
N ALA A 59 10.90 24.90 -13.56
CA ALA A 59 10.76 25.05 -15.01
C ALA A 59 10.07 26.40 -15.38
N LYS A 60 10.13 26.76 -16.66
CA LYS A 60 9.52 27.99 -17.19
C LYS A 60 8.16 27.72 -17.85
N ASN A 61 7.81 26.46 -18.07
CA ASN A 61 6.57 26.03 -18.70
C ASN A 61 6.22 24.60 -18.24
N GLU A 62 4.98 24.19 -18.49
CA GLU A 62 4.42 22.90 -18.12
C GLU A 62 5.14 21.72 -18.80
N HIS A 63 5.43 21.84 -20.10
CA HIS A 63 6.13 20.80 -20.86
C HIS A 63 7.47 20.44 -20.21
N ASP A 64 8.32 21.46 -19.99
CA ASP A 64 9.66 21.26 -19.45
C ASP A 64 9.62 20.78 -17.99
N LEU A 65 8.57 21.13 -17.22
CA LEU A 65 8.36 20.63 -15.88
C LEU A 65 8.19 19.12 -15.86
N PHE A 66 7.23 18.61 -16.64
CA PHE A 66 6.96 17.17 -16.67
C PHE A 66 8.02 16.38 -17.41
N PHE A 67 8.67 16.97 -18.43
CA PHE A 67 9.86 16.40 -19.04
C PHE A 67 10.97 16.17 -17.99
N ALA A 68 11.28 17.20 -17.19
CA ALA A 68 12.30 17.11 -16.15
C ALA A 68 11.92 16.14 -15.03
N GLN A 69 10.62 16.06 -14.65
CA GLN A 69 10.15 15.05 -13.71
C GLN A 69 10.41 13.63 -14.24
N GLY A 70 10.01 13.35 -15.48
CA GLY A 70 10.21 12.03 -16.11
C GLY A 70 11.70 11.66 -16.24
N TYR A 71 12.53 12.59 -16.69
CA TYR A 71 13.97 12.40 -16.81
C TYR A 71 14.63 12.10 -15.45
N THR A 72 14.31 12.90 -14.43
CA THR A 72 14.92 12.80 -13.09
C THR A 72 14.50 11.50 -12.41
N ALA A 73 13.20 11.17 -12.44
CA ALA A 73 12.68 9.95 -11.86
C ALA A 73 13.24 8.69 -12.54
N ALA A 74 13.33 8.69 -13.88
CA ALA A 74 13.92 7.57 -14.63
C ALA A 74 15.40 7.38 -14.31
N ARG A 75 16.16 8.46 -14.14
CA ARG A 75 17.58 8.43 -13.75
C ARG A 75 17.76 7.89 -12.34
N ASP A 76 16.93 8.34 -11.37
CA ASP A 76 17.01 7.91 -9.99
C ASP A 76 16.51 6.46 -9.77
N ARG A 77 15.63 5.94 -10.64
CA ARG A 77 14.88 4.69 -10.46
C ARG A 77 14.91 3.75 -11.67
N ALA A 78 15.98 3.79 -12.49
CA ALA A 78 16.05 3.12 -13.80
C ALA A 78 15.68 1.63 -13.78
N PHE A 79 16.08 0.87 -12.74
CA PHE A 79 15.69 -0.54 -12.61
C PHE A 79 14.18 -0.69 -12.42
N GLN A 80 13.57 0.11 -11.53
CA GLN A 80 12.10 0.07 -11.30
C GLN A 80 11.34 0.47 -12.57
N PHE A 81 11.83 1.46 -13.34
CA PHE A 81 11.22 1.87 -14.60
C PHE A 81 11.24 0.76 -15.64
N GLU A 82 12.35 0.04 -15.80
CA GLU A 82 12.42 -1.07 -16.74
C GLU A 82 11.52 -2.24 -16.31
N LEU A 83 11.50 -2.57 -15.02
CA LEU A 83 10.65 -3.62 -14.49
C LEU A 83 9.16 -3.28 -14.69
N TRP A 84 8.77 -2.05 -14.36
CA TRP A 84 7.42 -1.54 -14.56
C TRP A 84 6.99 -1.60 -16.02
N ARG A 85 7.85 -1.09 -16.92
CA ARG A 85 7.58 -1.10 -18.37
C ARG A 85 7.29 -2.52 -18.87
N ARG A 86 8.09 -3.51 -18.46
CA ARG A 86 7.91 -4.90 -18.87
C ARG A 86 6.65 -5.53 -18.28
N GLN A 87 6.31 -5.24 -17.04
CA GLN A 87 5.04 -5.66 -16.46
C GLN A 87 3.86 -5.04 -17.19
N ALA A 88 3.91 -3.74 -17.45
CA ALA A 88 2.87 -3.00 -18.16
C ALA A 88 2.62 -3.49 -19.60
N THR A 89 3.69 -3.88 -20.27
CA THR A 89 3.63 -4.34 -21.70
C THR A 89 3.49 -5.85 -21.87
N GLY A 90 3.57 -6.63 -20.75
CA GLY A 90 3.57 -8.10 -20.80
C GLY A 90 4.76 -8.62 -21.64
N THR A 91 6.00 -8.24 -21.27
CA THR A 91 7.24 -8.61 -21.95
C THR A 91 8.32 -9.14 -21.02
N LEU A 92 7.94 -9.66 -19.87
CA LEU A 92 8.87 -10.28 -18.93
C LEU A 92 9.38 -11.64 -19.44
N ALA A 93 8.54 -12.42 -20.11
CA ALA A 93 8.95 -13.70 -20.70
C ALA A 93 10.08 -13.56 -21.73
N GLU A 94 10.16 -12.41 -22.41
CA GLU A 94 11.26 -12.08 -23.34
C GLU A 94 12.64 -12.11 -22.66
N VAL A 95 12.71 -11.79 -21.37
CA VAL A 95 13.98 -11.68 -20.63
C VAL A 95 14.16 -12.73 -19.55
N LEU A 96 13.07 -13.23 -18.97
CA LEU A 96 13.10 -14.20 -17.87
C LEU A 96 12.66 -15.63 -18.27
N GLY A 97 12.20 -15.81 -19.50
CA GLY A 97 11.82 -17.12 -20.05
C GLY A 97 10.36 -17.50 -19.79
N SER A 98 10.02 -18.75 -20.12
CA SER A 98 8.64 -19.26 -20.14
C SER A 98 7.91 -19.21 -18.80
N ARG A 99 8.61 -19.14 -17.67
CA ARG A 99 7.98 -19.01 -16.35
C ARG A 99 7.14 -17.74 -16.17
N GLU A 100 7.45 -16.68 -16.95
CA GLU A 100 6.71 -15.42 -16.93
C GLU A 100 5.63 -15.35 -18.03
N LEU A 101 5.44 -16.42 -18.82
CA LEU A 101 4.50 -16.43 -19.93
C LEU A 101 3.06 -16.19 -19.48
N GLU A 102 2.61 -16.83 -18.41
CA GLU A 102 1.25 -16.66 -17.89
C GLU A 102 1.04 -15.24 -17.31
N ARG A 103 2.08 -14.66 -16.70
CA ARG A 103 2.07 -13.25 -16.31
C ARG A 103 1.86 -12.34 -17.51
N ASP A 104 2.65 -12.53 -18.57
CA ASP A 104 2.57 -11.70 -19.78
C ASP A 104 1.23 -11.90 -20.50
N ARG A 105 0.69 -13.13 -20.48
CA ARG A 105 -0.68 -13.40 -20.97
C ARG A 105 -1.72 -12.61 -20.17
N GLY A 106 -1.64 -12.66 -18.84
CA GLY A 106 -2.54 -11.89 -17.97
C GLY A 106 -2.41 -10.38 -18.18
N ALA A 107 -1.19 -9.83 -18.21
CA ALA A 107 -0.95 -8.41 -18.46
C ALA A 107 -1.53 -7.93 -19.78
N ARG A 108 -1.40 -8.74 -20.85
CA ARG A 108 -1.96 -8.42 -22.18
C ARG A 108 -3.46 -8.65 -22.26
N LEU A 109 -4.00 -9.63 -21.55
CA LEU A 109 -5.45 -9.87 -21.45
C LEU A 109 -6.16 -8.65 -20.85
N PHE A 110 -5.58 -8.07 -19.78
CA PHE A 110 -6.12 -6.92 -19.06
C PHE A 110 -5.57 -5.56 -19.53
N LYS A 111 -4.85 -5.53 -20.64
CA LYS A 111 -4.37 -4.28 -21.24
C LYS A 111 -5.53 -3.39 -21.64
N PHE A 112 -5.44 -2.08 -21.32
CA PHE A 112 -6.40 -1.09 -21.81
C PHE A 112 -6.36 -1.05 -23.35
N ARG A 113 -7.54 -1.12 -23.97
CA ARG A 113 -7.71 -1.14 -25.44
C ARG A 113 -8.79 -0.14 -25.90
N GLY A 114 -9.06 0.84 -25.03
CA GLY A 114 -10.02 1.90 -25.31
C GLY A 114 -9.42 3.08 -26.07
N ASP A 115 -10.18 4.18 -26.12
CA ASP A 115 -9.75 5.43 -26.72
C ASP A 115 -8.70 6.14 -25.86
N MET A 116 -7.45 6.21 -26.33
CA MET A 116 -6.33 6.88 -25.67
C MET A 116 -6.55 8.38 -25.49
N LYS A 117 -7.24 9.03 -26.43
CA LYS A 117 -7.53 10.47 -26.28
C LYS A 117 -8.50 10.73 -25.13
N ALA A 118 -9.56 9.93 -25.04
CA ALA A 118 -10.52 9.98 -23.94
C ALA A 118 -9.84 9.63 -22.60
N GLU A 119 -8.98 8.61 -22.61
CA GLU A 119 -8.18 8.20 -21.44
C GLU A 119 -7.35 9.34 -20.88
N LEU A 120 -6.51 9.96 -21.71
CA LEU A 120 -5.57 11.00 -21.26
C LEU A 120 -6.28 12.31 -20.89
N ALA A 121 -7.34 12.69 -21.61
CA ALA A 121 -8.15 13.87 -21.32
C ALA A 121 -8.93 13.74 -20.00
N HIS A 122 -9.17 12.51 -19.53
CA HIS A 122 -9.84 12.28 -18.25
C HIS A 122 -9.03 12.84 -17.07
N TYR A 123 -7.72 12.63 -17.06
CA TYR A 123 -6.86 12.96 -15.93
C TYR A 123 -6.60 14.45 -15.79
N HIS A 124 -6.49 15.17 -16.91
CA HIS A 124 -6.26 16.62 -16.92
C HIS A 124 -6.65 17.19 -18.30
N PRO A 125 -7.10 18.47 -18.40
CA PRO A 125 -7.34 19.10 -19.71
C PRO A 125 -6.12 19.03 -20.64
N HIS A 126 -4.89 19.11 -20.08
CA HIS A 126 -3.63 18.94 -20.80
C HIS A 126 -3.03 17.54 -20.65
N GLY A 127 -3.82 16.55 -20.23
CA GLY A 127 -3.32 15.22 -19.83
C GLY A 127 -2.46 14.54 -20.89
N GLN A 128 -2.81 14.68 -22.17
CA GLN A 128 -1.99 14.15 -23.28
C GLN A 128 -0.61 14.82 -23.30
N ALA A 129 -0.55 16.15 -23.31
CA ALA A 129 0.71 16.88 -23.37
C ALA A 129 1.61 16.61 -22.15
N ILE A 130 1.01 16.52 -20.95
CA ILE A 130 1.72 16.20 -19.71
C ILE A 130 2.33 14.81 -19.77
N VAL A 131 1.56 13.79 -20.14
CA VAL A 131 2.04 12.41 -20.21
C VAL A 131 3.08 12.23 -21.31
N GLU A 132 2.91 12.86 -22.48
CA GLU A 132 3.89 12.84 -23.56
C GLU A 132 5.21 13.50 -23.14
N ALA A 133 5.17 14.68 -22.50
CA ALA A 133 6.36 15.35 -21.99
C ALA A 133 7.10 14.51 -20.94
N PHE A 134 6.35 13.88 -20.00
CA PHE A 134 6.92 12.97 -19.01
C PHE A 134 7.61 11.76 -19.66
N VAL A 135 6.98 11.15 -20.66
CA VAL A 135 7.52 10.03 -21.43
C VAL A 135 8.77 10.46 -22.23
N ASP A 136 8.77 11.65 -22.82
CA ASP A 136 9.92 12.18 -23.54
C ASP A 136 11.13 12.40 -22.60
N GLY A 137 10.88 12.87 -21.39
CA GLY A 137 11.92 12.95 -20.35
C GLY A 137 12.51 11.57 -20.00
N ILE A 138 11.66 10.56 -19.78
CA ILE A 138 12.09 9.17 -19.53
C ILE A 138 12.93 8.67 -20.72
N ASN A 139 12.44 8.84 -21.93
CA ASN A 139 13.11 8.37 -23.15
C ASN A 139 14.44 9.08 -23.41
N THR A 140 14.55 10.34 -23.01
CA THR A 140 15.83 11.08 -23.06
C THR A 140 16.89 10.44 -22.16
N PHE A 141 16.51 10.03 -20.93
CA PHE A 141 17.41 9.25 -20.07
C PHE A 141 17.74 7.88 -20.68
N VAL A 142 16.76 7.17 -21.27
CA VAL A 142 17.00 5.87 -21.95
C VAL A 142 18.03 6.01 -23.07
N ASP A 143 17.91 7.05 -23.90
CA ASP A 143 18.84 7.34 -24.98
C ASP A 143 20.22 7.76 -24.47
N GLU A 144 20.30 8.47 -23.35
CA GLU A 144 21.57 8.81 -22.69
C GLU A 144 22.24 7.54 -22.13
N ALA A 145 21.50 6.68 -21.42
CA ALA A 145 22.01 5.40 -20.90
C ALA A 145 22.46 4.43 -22.01
N ALA A 146 21.82 4.50 -23.18
CA ALA A 146 22.25 3.73 -24.34
C ALA A 146 23.63 4.18 -24.88
N ARG A 147 23.93 5.49 -24.83
CA ARG A 147 25.21 6.08 -25.25
C ARG A 147 26.25 6.02 -24.15
N ASN A 148 25.84 6.08 -22.88
CA ASN A 148 26.73 6.03 -21.73
C ASN A 148 26.33 4.88 -20.80
N PRO A 149 26.87 3.66 -20.98
CA PRO A 149 26.53 2.49 -20.17
C PRO A 149 26.85 2.61 -18.67
N SER A 150 27.62 3.61 -18.22
CA SER A 150 27.90 3.86 -16.82
C SER A 150 26.65 4.31 -16.04
N LEU A 151 25.66 4.86 -16.76
CA LEU A 151 24.36 5.26 -16.19
C LEU A 151 23.40 4.08 -16.00
N ILE A 152 23.72 2.91 -16.52
CA ILE A 152 22.89 1.70 -16.35
C ILE A 152 23.12 1.15 -14.94
N PRO A 153 22.11 1.04 -14.08
CA PRO A 153 22.28 0.54 -12.73
C PRO A 153 22.76 -0.92 -12.71
N ILE A 154 23.37 -1.30 -11.59
CA ILE A 154 24.02 -2.62 -11.47
C ILE A 154 23.03 -3.77 -11.70
N GLU A 155 21.79 -3.64 -11.30
CA GLU A 155 20.71 -4.64 -11.47
C GLU A 155 20.53 -4.99 -12.95
N LEU A 156 20.39 -3.98 -13.79
CA LEU A 156 20.24 -4.19 -15.23
C LEU A 156 21.50 -4.75 -15.86
N ARG A 157 22.67 -4.31 -15.41
CA ARG A 157 23.97 -4.88 -15.87
C ARG A 157 24.10 -6.35 -15.48
N MET A 158 23.65 -6.74 -14.26
CA MET A 158 23.66 -8.12 -13.80
C MET A 158 22.72 -9.01 -14.62
N LEU A 159 21.58 -8.49 -15.03
CA LEU A 159 20.60 -9.17 -15.88
C LEU A 159 20.99 -9.15 -17.37
N GLY A 160 21.96 -8.31 -17.75
CA GLY A 160 22.31 -8.10 -19.16
C GLY A 160 21.26 -7.29 -19.94
N LEU A 161 20.51 -6.46 -19.24
CA LEU A 161 19.44 -5.65 -19.78
C LEU A 161 19.86 -4.17 -19.92
N LYS A 162 19.13 -3.45 -20.77
CA LYS A 162 19.21 -1.99 -20.91
C LYS A 162 17.81 -1.42 -20.68
N PRO A 163 17.69 -0.18 -20.19
CA PRO A 163 16.41 0.50 -20.14
C PRO A 163 15.75 0.55 -21.52
N GLY A 164 14.46 0.25 -21.59
CA GLY A 164 13.68 0.30 -22.81
C GLY A 164 12.85 1.59 -22.92
N ARG A 165 12.49 1.96 -24.15
CA ARG A 165 11.67 3.15 -24.40
C ARG A 165 10.25 2.99 -23.86
N TRP A 166 9.72 4.09 -23.37
CA TRP A 166 8.38 4.23 -22.84
C TRP A 166 7.42 4.82 -23.87
N THR A 167 6.13 4.55 -23.66
CA THR A 167 5.03 5.19 -24.38
C THR A 167 3.93 5.59 -23.38
N PRO A 168 2.99 6.46 -23.75
CA PRO A 168 1.85 6.81 -22.89
C PRO A 168 1.08 5.60 -22.36
N GLU A 169 0.99 4.50 -23.13
CA GLU A 169 0.32 3.26 -22.72
C GLU A 169 1.01 2.59 -21.51
N VAL A 170 2.31 2.80 -21.32
CA VAL A 170 3.03 2.29 -20.14
C VAL A 170 2.63 3.08 -18.90
N VAL A 171 2.52 4.42 -19.02
CA VAL A 171 2.10 5.30 -17.92
C VAL A 171 0.69 4.97 -17.45
N ILE A 172 -0.25 4.78 -18.39
CA ILE A 172 -1.65 4.48 -18.10
C ILE A 172 -1.93 3.00 -17.82
N SER A 173 -0.89 2.18 -17.66
CA SER A 173 -1.09 0.74 -17.47
C SER A 173 -1.83 0.41 -16.17
N ARG A 174 -2.55 -0.74 -16.18
CA ARG A 174 -3.41 -1.20 -15.08
C ARG A 174 -2.78 -2.32 -14.24
N HIS A 175 -1.52 -2.64 -14.42
CA HIS A 175 -0.90 -3.78 -13.74
C HIS A 175 -0.74 -3.56 -12.22
N GLN A 176 -0.75 -2.34 -11.75
CA GLN A 176 -0.77 -1.99 -10.34
C GLN A 176 -2.19 -1.74 -9.81
N GLY A 177 -3.10 -2.65 -10.06
CA GLY A 177 -4.43 -2.54 -9.47
C GLY A 177 -4.39 -2.72 -7.95
N LEU A 178 -4.86 -1.71 -7.20
CA LEU A 178 -5.24 -1.84 -5.80
C LEU A 178 -6.63 -2.48 -5.63
N LEU A 179 -7.21 -2.92 -6.72
CA LEU A 179 -8.45 -3.66 -6.77
C LEU A 179 -8.12 -5.14 -6.83
N GLY A 180 -8.67 -5.89 -5.93
CA GLY A 180 -8.54 -7.33 -5.81
C GLY A 180 -9.87 -7.96 -5.40
N ASN A 181 -10.98 -7.23 -5.57
CA ASN A 181 -12.32 -7.68 -5.17
C ASN A 181 -12.68 -9.02 -5.80
N ILE A 182 -12.30 -9.22 -7.06
CA ILE A 182 -12.64 -10.44 -7.81
C ILE A 182 -12.06 -11.72 -7.18
N THR A 183 -10.90 -11.64 -6.53
CA THR A 183 -10.29 -12.80 -5.86
C THR A 183 -11.07 -13.16 -4.59
N GLU A 184 -11.55 -12.15 -3.87
CA GLU A 184 -12.41 -12.32 -2.70
C GLU A 184 -13.80 -12.81 -3.10
N GLU A 185 -14.39 -12.25 -4.15
CA GLU A 185 -15.67 -12.67 -4.71
C GLU A 185 -15.67 -14.17 -5.06
N LEU A 186 -14.64 -14.64 -5.79
CA LEU A 186 -14.51 -16.06 -6.12
C LEU A 186 -14.34 -16.93 -4.86
N GLU A 187 -13.55 -16.48 -3.88
CA GLU A 187 -13.34 -17.25 -2.64
C GLU A 187 -14.60 -17.31 -1.79
N LEU A 188 -15.34 -16.21 -1.65
CA LEU A 188 -16.65 -16.19 -0.99
C LEU A 188 -17.65 -17.09 -1.72
N GLY A 189 -17.65 -17.05 -3.06
CA GLY A 189 -18.46 -17.96 -3.88
C GLY A 189 -18.16 -19.42 -3.62
N ARG A 190 -16.89 -19.79 -3.49
CA ARG A 190 -16.44 -21.15 -3.12
C ARG A 190 -16.90 -21.56 -1.72
N GLN A 191 -16.79 -20.62 -0.76
CA GLN A 191 -17.22 -20.86 0.63
C GLN A 191 -18.74 -21.04 0.71
N VAL A 192 -19.49 -20.18 0.02
CA VAL A 192 -20.96 -20.28 -0.08
C VAL A 192 -21.37 -21.58 -0.76
N ALA A 193 -20.69 -21.98 -1.84
CA ALA A 193 -20.95 -23.24 -2.52
C ALA A 193 -20.75 -24.46 -1.62
N ALA A 194 -19.74 -24.44 -0.78
CA ALA A 194 -19.34 -25.54 0.10
C ALA A 194 -20.13 -25.60 1.41
N PHE A 195 -20.41 -24.44 2.02
CA PHE A 195 -20.89 -24.37 3.40
C PHE A 195 -22.20 -23.58 3.58
N GLY A 196 -22.68 -22.95 2.52
CA GLY A 196 -23.88 -22.12 2.55
C GLY A 196 -23.65 -20.68 3.03
N PRO A 197 -24.56 -19.76 2.71
CA PRO A 197 -24.41 -18.35 3.03
C PRO A 197 -24.38 -18.04 4.53
N ALA A 198 -25.14 -18.78 5.34
CA ALA A 198 -25.27 -18.53 6.78
C ALA A 198 -23.94 -18.71 7.55
N LEU A 199 -23.12 -19.73 7.18
CA LEU A 199 -21.80 -19.88 7.80
C LEU A 199 -20.84 -18.77 7.35
N VAL A 200 -20.86 -18.40 6.07
CA VAL A 200 -20.03 -17.32 5.55
C VAL A 200 -20.37 -16.00 6.26
N GLU A 201 -21.63 -15.67 6.40
CA GLU A 201 -22.09 -14.47 7.12
C GLU A 201 -21.70 -14.48 8.62
N LYS A 202 -21.68 -15.64 9.26
CA LYS A 202 -21.24 -15.79 10.64
C LYS A 202 -19.73 -15.53 10.80
N VAL A 203 -18.92 -15.98 9.85
CA VAL A 203 -17.44 -15.90 9.92
C VAL A 203 -16.90 -14.57 9.41
N GLU A 204 -17.41 -14.11 8.29
CA GLU A 204 -16.98 -12.85 7.69
C GLU A 204 -17.59 -11.66 8.45
N TRP A 205 -16.77 -10.63 8.62
CA TRP A 205 -17.25 -9.37 9.17
C TRP A 205 -17.64 -8.44 8.02
N PHE A 206 -18.84 -8.64 7.50
CA PHE A 206 -19.44 -7.63 6.63
C PHE A 206 -19.80 -6.41 7.46
N HIS A 207 -19.55 -5.22 6.91
CA HIS A 207 -19.79 -4.02 7.70
C HIS A 207 -21.28 -3.90 8.06
N PRO A 208 -21.60 -3.66 9.34
CA PRO A 208 -22.96 -3.50 9.79
C PRO A 208 -23.62 -2.29 9.11
N GLY A 209 -24.77 -2.54 8.59
CA GLY A 209 -25.70 -1.59 8.02
C GLY A 209 -27.07 -2.24 8.06
N PRO A 210 -28.14 -1.56 7.72
CA PRO A 210 -29.44 -2.20 7.64
C PRO A 210 -29.40 -3.29 6.58
N GLY A 211 -29.49 -4.55 7.02
CA GLY A 211 -29.48 -5.74 6.19
C GLY A 211 -28.10 -6.37 5.98
N SER A 212 -28.12 -7.63 5.58
CA SER A 212 -26.97 -8.43 5.20
C SER A 212 -26.78 -8.41 3.68
N PRO A 213 -25.53 -8.59 3.16
CA PRO A 213 -25.31 -8.69 1.74
C PRO A 213 -25.95 -9.97 1.18
N GLN A 214 -26.32 -9.93 -0.11
CA GLN A 214 -26.78 -11.12 -0.81
C GLN A 214 -25.58 -12.03 -1.11
N LEU A 215 -25.55 -13.21 -0.48
CA LEU A 215 -24.49 -14.20 -0.62
C LEU A 215 -24.94 -15.48 -1.36
N ALA A 216 -26.26 -15.63 -1.60
CA ALA A 216 -26.77 -16.83 -2.26
C ALA A 216 -26.30 -16.86 -3.73
N LEU A 217 -25.67 -17.96 -4.13
CA LEU A 217 -25.32 -18.21 -5.52
C LEU A 217 -26.60 -18.44 -6.36
N ASP A 218 -26.65 -17.84 -7.53
CA ASP A 218 -27.72 -18.10 -8.49
C ASP A 218 -27.75 -19.60 -8.89
N PRO A 219 -28.92 -20.23 -9.04
CA PRO A 219 -29.03 -21.66 -9.43
C PRO A 219 -28.32 -22.03 -10.74
N MET A 220 -28.02 -21.08 -11.61
CA MET A 220 -27.23 -21.31 -12.83
C MET A 220 -25.74 -21.53 -12.56
N ILE A 221 -25.24 -21.16 -11.40
CA ILE A 221 -23.83 -21.31 -11.05
C ILE A 221 -23.58 -22.78 -10.69
N ASP A 222 -22.76 -23.47 -11.50
CA ASP A 222 -22.25 -24.79 -11.16
C ASP A 222 -21.25 -24.67 -10.02
N LYS A 223 -21.70 -25.02 -8.81
CA LYS A 223 -20.91 -24.92 -7.57
C LYS A 223 -19.60 -25.73 -7.64
N ALA A 224 -19.63 -26.89 -8.31
CA ALA A 224 -18.44 -27.74 -8.44
C ALA A 224 -17.38 -27.12 -9.36
N ALA A 225 -17.82 -26.39 -10.38
CA ALA A 225 -16.94 -25.72 -11.34
C ALA A 225 -16.15 -24.55 -10.72
N LEU A 226 -16.63 -23.94 -9.62
CA LEU A 226 -15.91 -22.86 -8.94
C LEU A 226 -14.55 -23.29 -8.34
N SER A 227 -14.32 -24.59 -8.15
CA SER A 227 -13.04 -25.12 -7.65
C SER A 227 -11.88 -25.02 -8.66
N ALA A 228 -12.18 -24.79 -9.95
CA ALA A 228 -11.17 -24.62 -10.99
C ALA A 228 -10.28 -23.38 -10.78
N PRO A 229 -9.08 -23.32 -11.39
CA PRO A 229 -8.16 -22.18 -11.26
C PRO A 229 -8.61 -20.97 -12.13
N ILE A 230 -9.83 -20.50 -11.88
CA ILE A 230 -10.54 -19.52 -12.72
C ILE A 230 -9.75 -18.21 -12.90
N LEU A 231 -9.11 -17.72 -11.84
CA LEU A 231 -8.38 -16.46 -11.84
C LEU A 231 -6.85 -16.60 -12.01
N ALA A 232 -6.36 -17.76 -12.49
CA ALA A 232 -4.92 -18.00 -12.60
C ALA A 232 -4.17 -16.92 -13.40
N LEU A 233 -4.72 -16.45 -14.53
CA LEU A 233 -4.12 -15.36 -15.33
C LEU A 233 -4.19 -14.00 -14.62
N TYR A 234 -5.29 -13.72 -13.91
CA TYR A 234 -5.46 -12.51 -13.13
C TYR A 234 -4.46 -12.46 -11.96
N GLU A 235 -4.25 -13.57 -11.27
CA GLU A 235 -3.29 -13.69 -10.18
C GLU A 235 -1.84 -13.62 -10.71
N ALA A 236 -1.55 -14.26 -11.83
CA ALA A 236 -0.22 -14.29 -12.42
C ALA A 236 0.29 -12.89 -12.78
N PHE A 237 -0.52 -12.03 -13.43
CA PHE A 237 -0.03 -10.71 -13.82
C PHE A 237 0.14 -9.74 -12.65
N ARG A 238 -0.49 -9.99 -11.52
CA ARG A 238 -0.41 -9.20 -10.30
C ARG A 238 0.65 -9.68 -9.32
N ALA A 239 1.14 -10.90 -9.47
CA ALA A 239 2.17 -11.46 -8.59
C ALA A 239 3.48 -10.63 -8.66
N PRO A 240 4.29 -10.53 -7.58
CA PRO A 240 5.57 -9.86 -7.63
C PRO A 240 6.53 -10.55 -8.59
N VAL A 241 7.35 -9.78 -9.31
CA VAL A 241 8.41 -10.33 -10.17
C VAL A 241 9.54 -10.85 -9.31
N ARG A 242 10.04 -12.04 -9.64
CA ARG A 242 11.11 -12.70 -8.92
C ARG A 242 12.24 -13.07 -9.86
N PHE A 243 13.43 -12.70 -9.44
CA PHE A 243 14.65 -13.05 -10.15
C PHE A 243 15.28 -14.30 -9.54
N GLN A 244 15.87 -15.11 -10.40
CA GLN A 244 16.59 -16.33 -10.04
C GLN A 244 18.07 -16.19 -10.42
N PRO A 245 19.00 -16.93 -9.81
CA PRO A 245 20.41 -16.91 -10.19
C PRO A 245 20.65 -17.20 -11.68
N ALA A 246 19.78 -18.02 -12.29
CA ALA A 246 19.87 -18.34 -13.72
C ALA A 246 19.57 -17.12 -14.63
N ASP A 247 18.91 -16.08 -14.12
CA ASP A 247 18.62 -14.86 -14.88
C ASP A 247 19.85 -13.96 -15.01
N LEU A 248 20.76 -14.07 -14.05
CA LEU A 248 21.97 -13.27 -14.01
C LEU A 248 22.95 -13.69 -15.10
N ARG A 249 23.76 -12.76 -15.57
CA ARG A 249 24.94 -13.06 -16.37
C ARG A 249 25.90 -13.95 -15.57
N THR A 250 26.61 -14.83 -16.25
CA THR A 250 27.50 -15.85 -15.64
C THR A 250 28.47 -15.27 -14.61
N ALA A 251 29.01 -14.07 -14.84
CA ALA A 251 29.93 -13.40 -13.92
C ALA A 251 29.32 -13.10 -12.51
N TYR A 252 28.00 -13.16 -12.35
CA TYR A 252 27.29 -12.84 -11.13
C TYR A 252 26.56 -14.07 -10.48
N ARG A 253 26.79 -15.28 -11.04
CA ARG A 253 26.08 -16.53 -10.62
C ARG A 253 26.79 -17.30 -9.49
N ASN A 254 27.42 -16.66 -8.57
CA ASN A 254 28.35 -17.31 -7.62
C ASN A 254 27.69 -17.99 -6.40
N ASP A 255 26.37 -18.29 -6.42
CA ASP A 255 25.69 -18.81 -5.23
C ASP A 255 25.04 -20.18 -5.44
N THR A 256 25.61 -21.21 -4.78
CA THR A 256 25.07 -22.59 -4.75
C THR A 256 23.89 -22.79 -3.80
N THR A 257 23.60 -21.85 -2.89
CA THR A 257 22.53 -21.96 -1.87
C THR A 257 21.23 -21.28 -2.31
N ALA A 258 21.22 -20.62 -3.43
CA ALA A 258 20.10 -19.80 -3.94
C ALA A 258 18.79 -20.60 -4.13
N ALA A 259 18.88 -21.86 -4.58
CA ALA A 259 17.69 -22.70 -4.78
C ALA A 259 16.92 -22.99 -3.47
N ARG A 260 17.62 -23.21 -2.36
CA ARG A 260 16.99 -23.39 -1.02
C ARG A 260 16.35 -22.10 -0.51
N ARG A 261 16.97 -20.94 -0.82
CA ARG A 261 16.40 -19.65 -0.44
C ARG A 261 15.17 -19.28 -1.26
N LEU A 262 15.15 -19.58 -2.54
CA LEU A 262 13.97 -19.40 -3.38
C LEU A 262 12.77 -20.18 -2.83
N ALA A 263 12.96 -21.44 -2.46
CA ALA A 263 11.89 -22.23 -1.87
C ALA A 263 11.39 -21.68 -0.53
N ALA A 264 12.28 -21.18 0.32
CA ALA A 264 11.92 -20.51 1.58
C ALA A 264 11.23 -19.16 1.36
N LEU A 265 11.66 -18.39 0.35
CA LEU A 265 11.03 -17.12 -0.03
C LEU A 265 9.69 -17.33 -0.74
N ASP A 266 9.50 -18.43 -1.47
CA ASP A 266 8.24 -18.73 -2.13
C ASP A 266 7.11 -19.00 -1.13
N SER A 267 7.39 -19.66 -0.01
CA SER A 267 6.40 -19.82 1.06
C SER A 267 6.09 -18.50 1.76
N THR A 268 7.11 -17.70 2.06
CA THR A 268 6.95 -16.37 2.70
C THR A 268 6.22 -15.39 1.79
N ALA A 269 6.52 -15.42 0.52
CA ALA A 269 5.95 -14.46 -0.42
C ALA A 269 4.54 -14.84 -0.92
N LEU A 270 4.15 -16.11 -0.90
CA LEU A 270 2.75 -16.49 -1.04
C LEU A 270 1.94 -15.99 0.17
N GLU A 271 2.54 -16.04 1.35
CA GLU A 271 1.95 -15.45 2.55
C GLU A 271 1.92 -13.90 2.45
N ASP A 272 2.99 -13.26 1.97
CA ASP A 272 3.05 -11.81 1.73
C ASP A 272 2.03 -11.35 0.69
N ILE A 273 1.80 -12.11 -0.38
CA ILE A 273 0.75 -11.81 -1.37
C ILE A 273 -0.62 -11.93 -0.71
N ARG A 274 -0.87 -12.97 0.08
CA ARG A 274 -2.11 -13.15 0.82
C ARG A 274 -2.31 -12.06 1.87
N VAL A 275 -1.25 -11.67 2.57
CA VAL A 275 -1.27 -10.57 3.56
C VAL A 275 -1.47 -9.23 2.88
N ASN A 276 -0.83 -8.96 1.74
CA ASN A 276 -1.02 -7.72 0.98
C ASN A 276 -2.40 -7.64 0.27
N GLN A 277 -3.06 -8.77 0.08
CA GLN A 277 -4.44 -8.85 -0.41
C GLN A 277 -5.46 -8.82 0.73
N ARG A 278 -5.02 -9.05 1.99
CA ARG A 278 -5.91 -8.97 3.15
C ARG A 278 -6.17 -7.53 3.55
N ARG A 279 -7.36 -7.29 4.02
CA ARG A 279 -7.92 -6.02 4.51
C ARG A 279 -7.17 -5.41 5.71
N ASP A 280 -6.22 -6.13 6.30
CA ASP A 280 -5.60 -5.79 7.59
C ASP A 280 -4.46 -4.77 7.47
N ILE A 281 -3.87 -4.59 6.28
CA ILE A 281 -2.79 -3.64 6.05
C ILE A 281 -3.24 -2.66 4.98
N GLY A 282 -3.47 -1.45 5.39
CA GLY A 282 -3.99 -0.42 4.50
C GLY A 282 -3.23 0.87 4.62
N SER A 283 -3.82 1.88 5.18
CA SER A 283 -3.25 3.22 5.32
C SER A 283 -3.91 3.93 6.47
N ASN A 284 -3.29 4.99 7.01
CA ASN A 284 -3.99 5.94 7.85
C ASN A 284 -3.94 7.33 7.23
N ASN A 285 -4.99 8.10 7.42
CA ASN A 285 -4.90 9.54 7.28
C ASN A 285 -5.89 10.24 8.22
N TRP A 286 -5.61 11.50 8.49
CA TRP A 286 -6.53 12.38 9.18
C TRP A 286 -6.26 13.83 8.81
N VAL A 287 -7.30 14.62 8.99
CA VAL A 287 -7.24 16.07 8.99
C VAL A 287 -7.87 16.60 10.26
N ALA A 288 -7.34 17.69 10.79
CA ALA A 288 -7.88 18.36 11.96
C ALA A 288 -7.86 19.87 11.78
N THR A 289 -8.92 20.55 12.27
CA THR A 289 -9.03 22.00 12.23
C THR A 289 -8.07 22.66 13.22
N GLY A 290 -7.82 23.95 13.07
CA GLY A 290 -7.01 24.75 13.98
C GLY A 290 -7.47 24.73 15.44
N THR A 291 -8.73 24.39 15.71
CA THR A 291 -9.23 24.22 17.08
C THR A 291 -8.63 23.01 17.80
N ARG A 292 -8.13 22.04 17.04
CA ARG A 292 -7.50 20.79 17.53
C ARG A 292 -5.96 20.88 17.54
N THR A 293 -5.35 21.93 17.00
CA THR A 293 -3.89 22.08 16.91
C THR A 293 -3.38 23.21 17.80
N LEU A 294 -2.13 23.10 18.26
CA LEU A 294 -1.48 24.16 19.07
C LEU A 294 -1.18 25.41 18.22
N SER A 295 -0.86 25.24 16.95
CA SER A 295 -0.60 26.33 16.00
C SER A 295 -1.84 27.13 15.64
N GLY A 296 -3.03 26.57 15.83
CA GLY A 296 -4.29 27.13 15.34
C GLY A 296 -4.50 26.96 13.83
N ARG A 297 -3.65 26.18 13.14
CA ARG A 297 -3.74 25.89 11.70
C ARG A 297 -4.38 24.51 11.48
N ALA A 298 -5.04 24.33 10.35
CA ALA A 298 -5.47 22.99 9.95
C ALA A 298 -4.24 22.13 9.65
N VAL A 299 -4.33 20.83 9.97
CA VAL A 299 -3.25 19.87 9.74
C VAL A 299 -3.75 18.70 8.93
N MET A 300 -2.90 18.19 8.04
CA MET A 300 -3.09 16.93 7.34
C MET A 300 -1.96 15.97 7.70
N ALA A 301 -2.30 14.71 7.98
CA ALA A 301 -1.34 13.62 8.15
C ALA A 301 -1.77 12.41 7.31
N ASN A 302 -0.81 11.77 6.65
CA ASN A 302 -1.05 10.59 5.84
C ASN A 302 0.14 9.62 5.89
N ASP A 303 -0.15 8.34 6.02
CA ASP A 303 0.82 7.25 5.96
C ASP A 303 0.22 6.04 5.23
N PRO A 304 0.41 5.92 3.90
CA PRO A 304 -0.04 4.77 3.15
C PRO A 304 0.80 3.53 3.52
N HIS A 305 0.10 2.44 3.88
CA HIS A 305 0.74 1.17 4.19
C HIS A 305 0.80 0.29 2.96
N ARG A 306 2.01 -0.06 2.56
CA ARG A 306 2.28 -0.84 1.36
C ARG A 306 3.35 -1.88 1.64
N ALA A 307 3.57 -2.77 0.67
CA ALA A 307 4.73 -3.64 0.68
C ALA A 307 6.00 -2.81 0.88
N GLN A 308 6.81 -3.22 1.85
CA GLN A 308 8.07 -2.56 2.20
C GLN A 308 9.22 -3.27 1.50
N SER A 309 9.88 -2.55 0.63
CA SER A 309 10.98 -3.06 -0.19
C SER A 309 12.05 -1.99 -0.40
N ALA A 310 13.19 -2.40 -0.90
CA ALA A 310 14.22 -1.56 -1.47
C ALA A 310 14.26 -1.84 -3.00
N PRO A 311 14.24 -0.81 -3.84
CA PRO A 311 13.97 0.61 -3.56
C PRO A 311 12.57 0.88 -3.05
N SER A 312 12.35 2.06 -2.45
CA SER A 312 11.01 2.49 -2.01
C SER A 312 10.01 2.51 -3.17
N LEU A 313 8.74 2.18 -2.87
CA LEU A 313 7.66 2.33 -3.84
C LEU A 313 7.41 3.81 -4.18
N ARG A 314 7.52 4.70 -3.19
CA ARG A 314 7.21 6.12 -3.34
C ARG A 314 8.45 6.95 -3.60
N TYR A 315 8.21 8.14 -4.19
CA TYR A 315 9.22 9.11 -4.59
C TYR A 315 8.71 10.51 -4.29
N PHE A 316 9.45 11.28 -3.47
CA PHE A 316 9.16 12.69 -3.24
C PHE A 316 9.69 13.54 -4.40
N VAL A 317 8.91 14.53 -4.78
CA VAL A 317 9.29 15.53 -5.78
C VAL A 317 8.60 16.86 -5.51
N HIS A 318 9.27 17.95 -5.82
CA HIS A 318 8.71 19.30 -5.85
C HIS A 318 8.67 19.80 -7.30
N LEU A 319 7.50 20.18 -7.76
CA LEU A 319 7.23 20.63 -9.13
C LEU A 319 6.84 22.11 -9.11
N ASN A 320 7.66 22.97 -9.72
CA ASN A 320 7.41 24.42 -9.78
C ASN A 320 7.54 24.94 -11.20
N ALA A 321 6.45 25.48 -11.74
CA ALA A 321 6.34 26.18 -13.02
C ALA A 321 5.09 27.08 -13.01
N PRO A 322 4.88 27.98 -13.98
CA PRO A 322 3.64 28.74 -14.07
C PRO A 322 2.40 27.81 -14.01
N GLY A 323 1.55 28.02 -12.99
CA GLY A 323 0.36 27.20 -12.72
C GLY A 323 0.60 25.92 -11.91
N TRP A 324 1.84 25.63 -11.55
CA TRP A 324 2.24 24.47 -10.76
C TRP A 324 3.20 24.89 -9.64
N ASN A 325 2.85 24.56 -8.43
CA ASN A 325 3.75 24.67 -7.27
C ASN A 325 3.33 23.64 -6.22
N VAL A 326 3.78 22.41 -6.39
CA VAL A 326 3.30 21.27 -5.61
C VAL A 326 4.46 20.40 -5.16
N ILE A 327 4.43 19.96 -3.90
CA ILE A 327 5.41 19.04 -3.32
C ILE A 327 4.72 17.89 -2.61
N GLY A 328 5.33 16.73 -2.71
CA GLY A 328 4.86 15.53 -2.00
C GLY A 328 5.38 14.26 -2.63
N GLY A 329 4.67 13.16 -2.43
CA GLY A 329 5.06 11.86 -2.93
C GLY A 329 4.03 11.21 -3.83
N GLY A 330 4.55 10.39 -4.75
CA GLY A 330 3.77 9.56 -5.65
C GLY A 330 4.59 8.35 -6.06
N GLU A 331 4.09 7.59 -7.00
CA GLU A 331 4.90 6.56 -7.64
C GLU A 331 5.80 7.22 -8.70
N PRO A 332 7.11 6.88 -8.78
CA PRO A 332 8.04 7.61 -9.65
C PRO A 332 7.72 7.52 -11.14
N VAL A 333 6.88 6.56 -11.51
CA VAL A 333 6.54 6.19 -12.90
C VAL A 333 5.33 6.93 -13.46
N ILE A 334 4.71 7.83 -12.68
CA ILE A 334 3.58 8.65 -13.11
C ILE A 334 3.86 10.15 -12.84
N PRO A 335 3.36 11.07 -13.69
CA PRO A 335 3.52 12.50 -13.48
C PRO A 335 2.64 13.02 -12.35
N GLY A 336 3.05 14.14 -11.75
CA GLY A 336 2.33 14.82 -10.66
C GLY A 336 2.69 14.31 -9.26
N VAL A 337 1.83 14.65 -8.28
CA VAL A 337 1.98 14.34 -6.86
C VAL A 337 0.69 13.75 -6.31
N SER A 338 0.74 12.50 -5.82
CA SER A 338 -0.47 11.80 -5.34
C SER A 338 -0.86 12.18 -3.90
N ILE A 339 0.13 12.47 -3.05
CA ILE A 339 -0.01 12.88 -1.64
C ILE A 339 0.89 14.08 -1.43
N GLY A 340 0.36 15.21 -1.01
CA GLY A 340 1.19 16.40 -0.87
C GLY A 340 0.42 17.66 -0.54
N HIS A 341 1.01 18.78 -0.90
CA HIS A 341 0.37 20.09 -0.79
C HIS A 341 0.84 21.03 -1.92
N ASN A 342 0.02 22.01 -2.19
CA ASN A 342 0.39 23.23 -2.94
C ASN A 342 0.36 24.45 -2.00
N GLU A 343 0.30 25.67 -2.51
CA GLU A 343 0.21 26.88 -1.68
C GLU A 343 -1.16 27.11 -1.03
N HIS A 344 -2.18 26.33 -1.35
CA HIS A 344 -3.57 26.51 -0.91
C HIS A 344 -4.03 25.43 0.08
N GLY A 345 -3.66 24.18 -0.18
CA GLY A 345 -4.12 23.07 0.62
C GLY A 345 -3.24 21.84 0.53
N ALA A 346 -3.50 20.92 1.43
CA ALA A 346 -2.83 19.62 1.53
C ALA A 346 -3.83 18.48 1.40
N TRP A 347 -3.42 17.41 0.76
CA TRP A 347 -4.24 16.22 0.56
C TRP A 347 -3.48 14.92 0.79
N GLY A 348 -4.26 13.91 1.14
CA GLY A 348 -3.77 12.56 1.36
C GLY A 348 -4.82 11.53 1.01
N LEU A 349 -4.41 10.27 0.97
CA LEU A 349 -5.27 9.17 0.54
C LEU A 349 -5.07 7.90 1.40
N THR A 350 -6.17 7.15 1.59
CA THR A 350 -6.13 5.80 2.15
C THR A 350 -7.12 4.92 1.39
N VAL A 351 -6.87 3.62 1.29
CA VAL A 351 -7.80 2.73 0.58
C VAL A 351 -9.21 2.81 1.16
N PHE A 352 -10.18 3.06 0.27
CA PHE A 352 -11.61 2.96 0.50
C PHE A 352 -12.14 1.77 -0.26
N GLY A 353 -12.77 0.79 0.40
CA GLY A 353 -13.12 -0.51 -0.14
C GLY A 353 -14.22 -0.49 -1.22
N THR A 354 -14.08 0.35 -2.25
CA THR A 354 -15.00 0.33 -3.39
C THR A 354 -14.83 -0.98 -4.17
N ASP A 355 -15.93 -1.70 -4.35
CA ASP A 355 -15.99 -2.92 -5.15
C ASP A 355 -16.25 -2.56 -6.63
N GLY A 356 -15.22 -2.73 -7.46
CA GLY A 356 -15.23 -2.36 -8.88
C GLY A 356 -15.13 -3.52 -9.84
N GLU A 357 -15.28 -4.77 -9.39
CA GLU A 357 -15.13 -5.96 -10.23
C GLU A 357 -16.25 -6.96 -9.97
N ASP A 358 -16.67 -7.71 -11.01
CA ASP A 358 -17.58 -8.86 -10.89
C ASP A 358 -17.12 -10.01 -11.80
N LEU A 359 -17.27 -11.25 -11.33
CA LEU A 359 -17.02 -12.47 -12.07
C LEU A 359 -18.31 -12.98 -12.71
N TYR A 360 -18.40 -12.86 -14.03
CA TYR A 360 -19.52 -13.34 -14.82
C TYR A 360 -19.29 -14.76 -15.31
N VAL A 361 -20.25 -15.65 -15.06
CA VAL A 361 -20.25 -17.05 -15.51
C VAL A 361 -21.23 -17.21 -16.65
N TYR A 362 -20.72 -17.68 -17.79
CA TYR A 362 -21.50 -17.87 -19.04
C TYR A 362 -21.67 -19.33 -19.38
N LYS A 363 -22.83 -19.66 -19.97
CA LYS A 363 -22.97 -20.88 -20.79
C LYS A 363 -22.41 -20.63 -22.18
N THR A 364 -21.55 -21.51 -22.67
CA THR A 364 -21.02 -21.50 -24.03
C THR A 364 -21.85 -22.43 -24.92
N ASN A 365 -21.87 -22.13 -26.24
CA ASN A 365 -22.57 -22.94 -27.22
C ASN A 365 -21.87 -24.29 -27.43
N PRO A 366 -22.50 -25.44 -27.14
CA PRO A 366 -21.88 -26.75 -27.34
C PRO A 366 -21.40 -27.00 -28.77
N ALA A 367 -22.07 -26.42 -29.76
CA ALA A 367 -21.69 -26.53 -31.18
C ALA A 367 -20.59 -25.54 -31.60
N ASN A 368 -20.42 -24.44 -30.85
CA ASN A 368 -19.40 -23.41 -31.10
C ASN A 368 -18.92 -22.77 -29.81
N PRO A 369 -17.86 -23.26 -29.16
CA PRO A 369 -17.37 -22.73 -27.90
C PRO A 369 -16.92 -21.25 -27.93
N GLY A 370 -16.76 -20.66 -29.12
CA GLY A 370 -16.51 -19.22 -29.27
C GLY A 370 -17.75 -18.35 -29.11
N GLN A 371 -18.92 -18.95 -28.79
CA GLN A 371 -20.16 -18.22 -28.52
C GLN A 371 -20.63 -18.44 -27.07
N TYR A 372 -21.21 -17.42 -26.48
CA TYR A 372 -21.81 -17.43 -25.14
C TYR A 372 -23.25 -16.96 -25.15
N GLN A 373 -24.04 -17.43 -24.18
CA GLN A 373 -25.47 -17.08 -24.09
C GLN A 373 -25.63 -15.72 -23.38
N TYR A 374 -26.38 -14.83 -24.04
CA TYR A 374 -26.79 -13.55 -23.44
C TYR A 374 -28.24 -13.24 -23.87
N ARG A 375 -29.12 -12.96 -22.89
CA ARG A 375 -30.55 -12.68 -23.07
C ARG A 375 -31.26 -13.69 -24.01
N GLY A 376 -30.87 -14.97 -23.88
CA GLY A 376 -31.45 -16.05 -24.66
C GLY A 376 -30.84 -16.26 -26.05
N ALA A 377 -29.98 -15.37 -26.54
CA ALA A 377 -29.28 -15.48 -27.81
C ALA A 377 -27.83 -15.90 -27.66
N TRP A 378 -27.22 -16.46 -28.71
CA TRP A 378 -25.80 -16.74 -28.81
C TRP A 378 -25.05 -15.52 -29.35
N GLU A 379 -24.13 -14.98 -28.58
CA GLU A 379 -23.20 -13.92 -29.00
C GLU A 379 -21.79 -14.48 -29.20
N THR A 380 -21.07 -13.97 -30.20
CA THR A 380 -19.69 -14.41 -30.49
C THR A 380 -18.69 -13.63 -29.64
N MET A 381 -17.76 -14.33 -29.00
CA MET A 381 -16.62 -13.70 -28.29
C MET A 381 -15.73 -12.96 -29.27
N ARG A 382 -15.22 -11.81 -28.87
CA ARG A 382 -14.24 -11.06 -29.68
C ARG A 382 -12.85 -11.63 -29.44
N ASP A 383 -12.17 -12.06 -30.49
CA ASP A 383 -10.80 -12.54 -30.47
C ASP A 383 -9.79 -11.40 -30.67
N VAL A 384 -8.73 -11.38 -29.87
CA VAL A 384 -7.54 -10.55 -30.06
C VAL A 384 -6.33 -11.46 -30.12
N ARG A 385 -5.62 -11.44 -31.26
CA ARG A 385 -4.45 -12.30 -31.50
C ARG A 385 -3.18 -11.51 -31.30
N GLU A 386 -2.30 -12.01 -30.45
CA GLU A 386 -0.98 -11.44 -30.20
C GLU A 386 0.09 -12.53 -30.18
N SER A 387 1.34 -12.12 -30.36
CA SER A 387 2.52 -12.98 -30.24
C SER A 387 3.36 -12.49 -29.06
N ILE A 388 3.66 -13.41 -28.11
CA ILE A 388 4.42 -13.11 -26.90
C ILE A 388 5.84 -13.63 -27.09
N PRO A 389 6.86 -12.75 -27.12
CA PRO A 389 8.24 -13.19 -27.21
C PRO A 389 8.69 -13.89 -25.91
N VAL A 390 9.43 -15.00 -26.05
CA VAL A 390 9.92 -15.80 -24.93
C VAL A 390 11.42 -16.05 -25.10
N LYS A 391 12.21 -15.75 -24.08
CA LYS A 391 13.67 -15.95 -24.09
C LYS A 391 14.05 -17.37 -24.49
N GLY A 392 14.87 -17.48 -25.53
CA GLY A 392 15.40 -18.76 -26.00
C GLY A 392 14.39 -19.68 -26.69
N GLN A 393 13.20 -19.18 -27.06
CA GLN A 393 12.14 -19.93 -27.72
C GLN A 393 11.51 -19.10 -28.84
N ALA A 394 10.75 -19.77 -29.72
CA ALA A 394 9.86 -19.07 -30.64
C ALA A 394 8.78 -18.29 -29.88
N ALA A 395 8.36 -17.17 -30.42
CA ALA A 395 7.26 -16.41 -29.82
C ALA A 395 5.96 -17.24 -29.78
N VAL A 396 5.22 -17.13 -28.69
CA VAL A 396 3.99 -17.90 -28.45
C VAL A 396 2.80 -17.13 -28.99
N ALA A 397 2.14 -17.69 -29.99
CA ALA A 397 0.88 -17.17 -30.51
C ALA A 397 -0.22 -17.37 -29.45
N THR A 398 -0.94 -16.32 -29.12
CA THR A 398 -1.98 -16.31 -28.08
C THR A 398 -3.23 -15.64 -28.61
N VAL A 399 -4.40 -16.20 -28.32
CA VAL A 399 -5.70 -15.62 -28.60
C VAL A 399 -6.35 -15.24 -27.28
N PHE A 400 -6.63 -13.95 -27.11
CA PHE A 400 -7.38 -13.41 -25.99
C PHE A 400 -8.84 -13.26 -26.40
N LYS A 401 -9.75 -13.78 -25.59
CA LYS A 401 -11.19 -13.71 -25.85
C LYS A 401 -11.86 -12.71 -24.92
N TYR A 402 -12.85 -12.04 -25.42
CA TYR A 402 -13.63 -11.05 -24.66
C TYR A 402 -15.12 -11.28 -24.90
N THR A 403 -15.87 -11.31 -23.80
CA THR A 403 -17.32 -11.14 -23.81
C THR A 403 -17.66 -9.66 -23.78
N ARG A 404 -18.95 -9.32 -23.83
CA ARG A 404 -19.44 -7.96 -23.64
C ARG A 404 -19.09 -7.37 -22.24
N HIS A 405 -18.90 -8.23 -21.22
CA HIS A 405 -18.56 -7.80 -19.87
C HIS A 405 -17.05 -7.68 -19.63
N GLY A 406 -16.22 -8.25 -20.51
CA GLY A 406 -14.77 -8.12 -20.36
C GLY A 406 -13.98 -9.36 -20.79
N PRO A 407 -12.70 -9.44 -20.37
CA PRO A 407 -11.80 -10.53 -20.71
C PRO A 407 -12.26 -11.87 -20.14
N VAL A 408 -12.20 -12.91 -20.97
CA VAL A 408 -12.42 -14.31 -20.58
C VAL A 408 -11.14 -14.80 -19.92
N VAL A 409 -11.23 -15.09 -18.62
CA VAL A 409 -10.08 -15.53 -17.79
C VAL A 409 -9.94 -17.04 -17.72
N TYR A 410 -11.05 -17.77 -17.93
CA TYR A 410 -11.08 -19.23 -17.89
C TYR A 410 -12.21 -19.78 -18.76
N GLU A 411 -11.96 -20.92 -19.44
CA GLU A 411 -12.95 -21.69 -20.20
C GLU A 411 -12.97 -23.14 -19.72
N ASP A 412 -14.13 -23.63 -19.30
CA ASP A 412 -14.39 -25.06 -19.05
C ASP A 412 -15.20 -25.63 -20.21
N THR A 413 -14.49 -26.11 -21.22
CA THR A 413 -15.11 -26.64 -22.43
C THR A 413 -15.90 -27.92 -22.18
N ALA A 414 -15.54 -28.70 -21.15
CA ALA A 414 -16.22 -29.94 -20.80
C ALA A 414 -17.61 -29.66 -20.18
N ARG A 415 -17.74 -28.56 -19.44
CA ARG A 415 -19.00 -28.11 -18.84
C ARG A 415 -19.72 -27.06 -19.67
N HIS A 416 -19.17 -26.66 -20.83
CA HIS A 416 -19.66 -25.55 -21.64
C HIS A 416 -19.83 -24.27 -20.84
N LEU A 417 -18.78 -23.89 -20.08
CA LEU A 417 -18.74 -22.67 -19.28
C LEU A 417 -17.56 -21.76 -19.70
N ALA A 418 -17.76 -20.47 -19.59
CA ALA A 418 -16.71 -19.46 -19.66
C ALA A 418 -16.86 -18.47 -18.52
N TYR A 419 -15.74 -17.98 -18.03
CA TYR A 419 -15.66 -17.02 -16.92
C TYR A 419 -15.01 -15.74 -17.43
N ALA A 420 -15.70 -14.61 -17.29
CA ALA A 420 -15.17 -13.33 -17.67
C ALA A 420 -15.19 -12.34 -16.50
N VAL A 421 -14.16 -11.51 -16.40
CA VAL A 421 -14.06 -10.45 -15.40
C VAL A 421 -14.60 -9.16 -16.00
N ARG A 422 -15.61 -8.56 -15.37
CA ARG A 422 -15.95 -7.18 -15.60
C ARG A 422 -15.24 -6.32 -14.56
N ALA A 423 -14.36 -5.44 -15.04
CA ALA A 423 -13.59 -4.56 -14.18
C ALA A 423 -13.83 -3.10 -14.57
N ALA A 424 -14.35 -2.31 -13.64
CA ALA A 424 -14.61 -0.88 -13.85
C ALA A 424 -13.32 -0.09 -14.15
N TRP A 425 -12.20 -0.57 -13.68
CA TRP A 425 -10.88 0.04 -13.95
C TRP A 425 -10.40 -0.17 -15.41
N MET A 426 -11.09 -0.97 -16.20
CA MET A 426 -10.83 -1.06 -17.65
C MET A 426 -11.53 0.06 -18.45
N GLU A 427 -12.42 0.81 -17.83
CA GLU A 427 -13.02 2.01 -18.45
C GLU A 427 -11.98 3.13 -18.62
N PRO A 428 -12.21 4.13 -19.49
CA PRO A 428 -11.36 5.32 -19.55
C PRO A 428 -11.23 6.01 -18.17
N GLY A 429 -10.03 6.50 -17.86
CA GLY A 429 -9.75 7.07 -16.54
C GLY A 429 -9.40 6.03 -15.47
N GLY A 430 -9.14 4.78 -15.85
CA GLY A 430 -8.82 3.69 -14.93
C GLY A 430 -7.33 3.52 -14.61
N ALA A 431 -6.43 4.40 -15.05
CA ALA A 431 -5.03 4.37 -14.60
C ALA A 431 -4.91 4.91 -13.18
N PRO A 432 -4.20 4.19 -12.27
CA PRO A 432 -4.11 4.59 -10.87
C PRO A 432 -3.43 5.94 -10.69
N TYR A 433 -3.99 6.77 -9.80
CA TYR A 433 -3.47 8.04 -9.28
C TYR A 433 -3.33 9.19 -10.28
N LEU A 434 -3.46 9.01 -11.59
CA LEU A 434 -3.24 10.08 -12.57
C LEU A 434 -4.20 11.27 -12.43
N ALA A 435 -5.38 11.08 -11.82
CA ALA A 435 -6.29 12.18 -11.51
C ALA A 435 -5.70 13.17 -10.48
N SER A 436 -4.60 12.83 -9.80
CA SER A 436 -3.87 13.76 -8.94
C SER A 436 -3.38 15.00 -9.67
N LEU A 437 -3.13 14.95 -10.99
CA LEU A 437 -2.81 16.11 -11.80
C LEU A 437 -3.83 17.25 -11.66
N ARG A 438 -5.12 16.92 -11.45
CA ARG A 438 -6.15 17.94 -11.16
C ARG A 438 -6.10 18.41 -9.71
N MET A 439 -5.76 17.52 -8.78
CA MET A 439 -5.64 17.84 -7.35
C MET A 439 -4.45 18.76 -7.09
N ASP A 440 -3.35 18.58 -7.81
CA ASP A 440 -2.12 19.37 -7.72
C ASP A 440 -2.36 20.87 -7.92
N GLN A 441 -3.42 21.24 -8.64
CA GLN A 441 -3.81 22.63 -8.94
C GLN A 441 -5.04 23.12 -8.17
N ALA A 442 -5.64 22.27 -7.29
CA ALA A 442 -6.81 22.67 -6.53
C ALA A 442 -6.47 23.76 -5.49
N ARG A 443 -7.32 24.76 -5.36
CA ARG A 443 -7.13 25.91 -4.47
C ARG A 443 -8.13 25.95 -3.32
N THR A 444 -9.28 25.26 -3.48
CA THR A 444 -10.36 25.19 -2.51
C THR A 444 -10.86 23.75 -2.36
N TRP A 445 -11.64 23.50 -1.32
CA TRP A 445 -12.33 22.21 -1.14
C TRP A 445 -13.21 21.86 -2.34
N GLU A 446 -13.92 22.83 -2.92
CA GLU A 446 -14.81 22.60 -4.05
C GLU A 446 -14.03 22.20 -5.30
N GLU A 447 -12.88 22.87 -5.58
CA GLU A 447 -11.98 22.49 -6.69
C GLU A 447 -11.34 21.14 -6.45
N PHE A 448 -10.91 20.86 -5.22
CA PHE A 448 -10.38 19.54 -4.85
C PHE A 448 -11.43 18.44 -5.00
N ARG A 449 -12.66 18.69 -4.53
CA ARG A 449 -13.76 17.75 -4.67
C ARG A 449 -14.17 17.53 -6.12
N GLU A 450 -14.08 18.56 -6.97
CA GLU A 450 -14.23 18.43 -8.41
C GLU A 450 -13.12 17.53 -8.99
N ALA A 451 -11.86 17.75 -8.64
CA ALA A 451 -10.73 16.91 -9.05
C ALA A 451 -10.94 15.45 -8.62
N CYS A 452 -11.45 15.21 -7.40
CA CYS A 452 -11.81 13.88 -6.91
C CYS A 452 -12.81 13.15 -7.81
N SER A 453 -13.70 13.86 -8.52
CA SER A 453 -14.69 13.23 -9.41
C SER A 453 -14.07 12.51 -10.61
N TYR A 454 -12.80 12.74 -10.88
CA TYR A 454 -12.00 12.07 -11.91
C TYR A 454 -11.11 10.94 -11.35
N SER A 455 -11.08 10.74 -10.04
CA SER A 455 -10.25 9.69 -9.42
C SER A 455 -10.96 8.34 -9.43
N ASN A 456 -10.96 7.68 -10.59
CA ASN A 456 -11.62 6.40 -10.77
C ASN A 456 -10.89 5.26 -10.05
N ILE A 457 -9.57 5.27 -10.02
CA ILE A 457 -8.74 4.21 -9.47
C ILE A 457 -7.51 4.81 -8.76
N PRO A 458 -7.17 4.23 -7.59
CA PRO A 458 -7.92 3.26 -6.78
C PRO A 458 -9.11 3.89 -6.05
N GLY A 459 -9.95 3.07 -5.42
CA GLY A 459 -10.93 3.55 -4.45
C GLY A 459 -10.21 4.05 -3.20
N GLU A 460 -10.33 5.35 -2.90
CA GLU A 460 -9.60 5.99 -1.82
C GLU A 460 -10.48 6.90 -0.96
N ASN A 461 -10.07 7.08 0.29
CA ASN A 461 -10.50 8.18 1.16
C ASN A 461 -9.58 9.38 0.89
N MET A 462 -10.03 10.32 0.10
CA MET A 462 -9.30 11.56 -0.16
C MET A 462 -9.61 12.56 0.94
N ILE A 463 -8.59 13.07 1.61
CA ILE A 463 -8.71 14.11 2.63
C ILE A 463 -8.11 15.42 2.15
N TRP A 464 -8.60 16.53 2.71
CA TRP A 464 -8.19 17.90 2.40
C TRP A 464 -8.09 18.73 3.65
N ALA A 465 -7.04 19.58 3.75
CA ALA A 465 -6.92 20.64 4.75
C ALA A 465 -6.34 21.88 4.08
N ASP A 466 -6.93 23.08 4.29
CA ASP A 466 -6.53 24.30 3.60
C ASP A 466 -6.13 25.44 4.52
N VAL A 467 -5.55 26.48 3.90
CA VAL A 467 -5.11 27.71 4.58
C VAL A 467 -6.26 28.49 5.22
N ALA A 468 -7.50 28.30 4.77
CA ALA A 468 -8.70 28.90 5.37
C ALA A 468 -9.16 28.16 6.63
N GLY A 469 -8.51 27.03 6.97
CA GLY A 469 -8.82 26.21 8.13
C GLY A 469 -9.90 25.15 7.89
N ASN A 470 -10.34 24.98 6.64
CA ASN A 470 -11.31 23.93 6.29
C ASN A 470 -10.66 22.57 6.24
N ILE A 471 -11.46 21.56 6.58
CA ILE A 471 -11.12 20.16 6.43
C ILE A 471 -12.22 19.41 5.67
N GLY A 472 -11.83 18.48 4.83
CA GLY A 472 -12.77 17.68 4.03
C GLY A 472 -12.35 16.25 3.81
N TRP A 473 -13.32 15.42 3.49
CA TRP A 473 -13.14 14.03 3.07
C TRP A 473 -14.12 13.72 1.94
N GLN A 474 -13.62 13.07 0.89
CA GLN A 474 -14.40 12.52 -0.22
C GLN A 474 -13.93 11.08 -0.50
N SER A 475 -14.83 10.12 -0.42
CA SER A 475 -14.50 8.78 -0.93
C SER A 475 -14.55 8.78 -2.46
N VAL A 476 -13.48 8.26 -3.08
CA VAL A 476 -13.34 8.18 -4.55
C VAL A 476 -13.33 6.74 -5.04
N GLY A 477 -13.14 6.54 -6.32
CA GLY A 477 -13.15 5.25 -7.00
C GLY A 477 -14.44 5.00 -7.77
N ILE A 478 -14.31 4.45 -8.98
CA ILE A 478 -15.43 4.09 -9.83
C ILE A 478 -16.25 2.98 -9.17
N ALA A 479 -17.56 3.19 -9.03
CA ALA A 479 -18.46 2.32 -8.28
C ALA A 479 -19.62 1.84 -9.15
N PRO A 480 -19.65 0.58 -9.58
CA PRO A 480 -20.76 0.04 -10.37
C PRO A 480 -22.07 -0.01 -9.58
N ILE A 481 -23.17 0.39 -10.19
CA ILE A 481 -24.51 0.22 -9.62
C ILE A 481 -25.00 -1.19 -9.94
N ARG A 482 -25.16 -2.02 -8.91
CA ARG A 482 -25.60 -3.41 -8.99
C ARG A 482 -27.04 -3.54 -8.51
N PRO A 483 -28.06 -3.63 -9.42
CA PRO A 483 -29.46 -3.70 -8.98
C PRO A 483 -29.84 -5.02 -8.30
N LYS A 484 -29.13 -6.12 -8.60
CA LYS A 484 -29.54 -7.49 -8.21
C LYS A 484 -28.44 -8.34 -7.58
N SER A 485 -27.28 -7.77 -7.29
CA SER A 485 -26.17 -8.48 -6.63
C SER A 485 -25.47 -7.60 -5.63
N SER A 486 -24.76 -8.22 -4.70
CA SER A 486 -23.90 -7.53 -3.74
C SER A 486 -22.48 -7.31 -4.25
N GLY A 487 -22.08 -7.96 -5.36
CA GLY A 487 -20.68 -8.02 -5.83
C GLY A 487 -19.80 -9.00 -5.03
N LEU A 488 -20.36 -9.76 -4.09
CA LEU A 488 -19.58 -10.64 -3.20
C LEU A 488 -19.50 -12.10 -3.68
N VAL A 489 -20.28 -12.49 -4.67
CA VAL A 489 -20.27 -13.85 -5.22
C VAL A 489 -20.46 -13.82 -6.74
N PRO A 490 -19.89 -14.78 -7.48
CA PRO A 490 -20.02 -14.84 -8.95
C PRO A 490 -21.48 -14.86 -9.40
N VAL A 491 -21.76 -14.20 -10.52
CA VAL A 491 -23.10 -14.07 -11.08
C VAL A 491 -23.19 -14.59 -12.52
N PRO A 492 -24.38 -15.03 -13.01
CA PRO A 492 -24.57 -15.36 -14.42
C PRO A 492 -24.33 -14.19 -15.36
N GLY A 493 -23.64 -14.44 -16.47
CA GLY A 493 -23.39 -13.46 -17.53
C GLY A 493 -24.52 -13.32 -18.56
N ASP A 494 -25.74 -13.75 -18.20
CA ASP A 494 -26.89 -13.88 -19.09
C ASP A 494 -27.70 -12.59 -19.27
N GLY A 495 -27.27 -11.48 -18.67
CA GLY A 495 -27.91 -10.17 -18.75
C GLY A 495 -28.84 -9.83 -17.58
N ARG A 496 -29.09 -10.76 -16.65
CA ARG A 496 -29.92 -10.50 -15.46
C ARG A 496 -29.21 -9.65 -14.41
N PHE A 497 -27.89 -9.70 -14.37
CA PHE A 497 -27.01 -9.08 -13.37
C PHE A 497 -26.14 -7.96 -13.95
N ASP A 498 -26.54 -7.40 -15.09
CA ASP A 498 -25.85 -6.28 -15.71
C ASP A 498 -25.77 -5.08 -14.76
N TRP A 499 -24.63 -4.38 -14.76
CA TRP A 499 -24.51 -3.10 -14.08
C TRP A 499 -25.43 -2.05 -14.73
N ALA A 500 -26.06 -1.23 -13.91
CA ALA A 500 -26.94 -0.13 -14.32
C ALA A 500 -26.19 1.20 -14.50
N GLY A 501 -24.89 1.15 -14.74
CA GLY A 501 -24.02 2.32 -14.82
C GLY A 501 -23.12 2.46 -13.60
N TYR A 502 -22.65 3.69 -13.37
CA TYR A 502 -21.73 4.01 -12.28
C TYR A 502 -22.30 5.11 -11.39
N LEU A 503 -22.07 4.98 -10.09
CA LEU A 503 -22.42 6.01 -9.13
C LEU A 503 -21.47 7.21 -9.28
N PRO A 504 -21.99 8.44 -9.46
CA PRO A 504 -21.14 9.62 -9.49
C PRO A 504 -20.30 9.74 -8.20
N ILE A 505 -18.99 9.96 -8.36
CA ILE A 505 -18.07 10.01 -7.21
C ILE A 505 -18.51 11.05 -6.16
N LYS A 506 -19.04 12.18 -6.59
CA LYS A 506 -19.56 13.22 -5.67
C LYS A 506 -20.78 12.79 -4.84
N GLU A 507 -21.50 11.74 -5.28
CA GLU A 507 -22.62 11.17 -4.52
C GLU A 507 -22.16 10.12 -3.50
N LYS A 508 -20.92 9.67 -3.58
CA LYS A 508 -20.32 8.76 -2.60
C LYS A 508 -20.20 9.44 -1.24
N PRO A 509 -19.99 8.68 -0.15
CA PRO A 509 -19.83 9.23 1.19
C PRO A 509 -18.76 10.31 1.25
N HIS A 510 -19.05 11.41 1.94
CA HIS A 510 -18.15 12.55 2.10
C HIS A 510 -18.48 13.32 3.39
N ALA A 511 -17.56 14.17 3.83
CA ALA A 511 -17.76 15.09 4.96
C ALA A 511 -16.97 16.40 4.72
N TYR A 512 -17.49 17.49 5.26
CA TYR A 512 -16.86 18.80 5.19
C TYR A 512 -17.10 19.55 6.52
N ASN A 513 -16.02 20.01 7.15
CA ASN A 513 -16.02 20.74 8.41
C ASN A 513 -16.94 20.11 9.50
N PRO A 514 -16.78 18.83 9.86
CA PRO A 514 -17.60 18.22 10.87
C PRO A 514 -17.42 18.90 12.25
N SER A 515 -18.46 18.85 13.08
CA SER A 515 -18.47 19.46 14.41
C SER A 515 -17.39 18.95 15.36
N GLU A 516 -16.93 17.72 15.15
CA GLU A 516 -15.84 17.08 15.88
C GLU A 516 -14.50 17.78 15.67
N GLY A 517 -14.36 18.57 14.59
CA GLY A 517 -13.16 19.29 14.23
C GLY A 517 -12.02 18.39 13.72
N PHE A 518 -12.29 17.14 13.36
CA PHE A 518 -11.35 16.24 12.69
C PHE A 518 -12.09 15.20 11.85
N ILE A 519 -11.37 14.62 10.91
CA ILE A 519 -11.78 13.44 10.13
C ILE A 519 -10.60 12.47 10.16
N ALA A 520 -10.84 11.20 10.47
CA ALA A 520 -9.82 10.15 10.49
C ALA A 520 -10.26 8.96 9.65
N THR A 521 -9.35 8.39 8.88
CA THR A 521 -9.58 7.15 8.14
C THR A 521 -8.42 6.17 8.35
N ALA A 522 -8.74 4.90 8.42
CA ALA A 522 -7.75 3.82 8.51
C ALA A 522 -8.29 2.56 7.81
N ASN A 523 -8.89 2.76 6.64
CA ASN A 523 -9.53 1.73 5.82
C ASN A 523 -10.80 1.13 6.44
N ALA A 524 -11.25 1.66 7.57
CA ALA A 524 -12.54 1.32 8.16
C ALA A 524 -13.68 1.91 7.33
N ASN A 525 -14.85 1.35 7.48
CA ASN A 525 -16.04 1.87 6.81
C ASN A 525 -16.52 3.18 7.44
N LEU A 526 -16.52 4.24 6.66
CA LEU A 526 -17.06 5.55 7.02
C LEU A 526 -18.42 5.82 6.32
N THR A 527 -18.96 4.82 5.63
CA THR A 527 -20.27 4.96 4.94
C THR A 527 -21.36 5.07 5.98
N PRO A 528 -22.25 6.09 5.92
CA PRO A 528 -23.40 6.20 6.81
C PRO A 528 -24.29 4.94 6.78
N GLU A 529 -24.91 4.60 7.92
CA GLU A 529 -25.72 3.39 8.04
C GLU A 529 -26.88 3.32 7.04
N ASN A 530 -27.52 4.44 6.74
CA ASN A 530 -28.66 4.56 5.81
C ASN A 530 -28.22 4.97 4.40
N TYR A 531 -26.98 4.77 4.04
CA TYR A 531 -26.52 5.11 2.70
C TYR A 531 -27.21 4.24 1.63
N PRO A 532 -27.89 4.85 0.62
CA PRO A 532 -28.81 4.11 -0.25
C PRO A 532 -28.12 3.22 -1.26
N HIS A 533 -26.86 3.48 -1.62
CA HIS A 533 -26.12 2.78 -2.67
C HIS A 533 -25.05 1.82 -2.14
N ARG A 534 -25.34 1.12 -1.06
CA ARG A 534 -24.35 0.25 -0.38
C ARG A 534 -23.75 -0.82 -1.32
N ASN A 535 -24.59 -1.45 -2.17
CA ASN A 535 -24.11 -2.46 -3.14
C ASN A 535 -23.15 -1.88 -4.21
N ALA A 536 -23.17 -0.56 -4.43
CA ALA A 536 -22.19 0.10 -5.29
C ALA A 536 -20.88 0.42 -4.57
N ILE A 537 -20.91 0.58 -3.22
CA ILE A 537 -19.73 0.87 -2.43
C ILE A 537 -18.97 -0.41 -2.10
N GLY A 538 -19.60 -1.38 -1.45
CA GLY A 538 -18.97 -2.60 -0.97
C GLY A 538 -19.36 -2.96 0.46
N TRP A 539 -18.92 -4.13 0.92
CA TRP A 539 -19.30 -4.74 2.20
C TRP A 539 -18.10 -5.13 3.07
N SER A 540 -16.89 -4.97 2.54
CA SER A 540 -15.65 -5.48 3.11
C SER A 540 -14.70 -4.36 3.48
N TRP A 541 -14.26 -4.31 4.75
CA TRP A 541 -13.49 -3.21 5.30
C TRP A 541 -12.44 -3.73 6.29
N ALA A 542 -11.40 -2.94 6.55
CA ALA A 542 -10.46 -3.24 7.61
C ALA A 542 -11.12 -3.17 8.98
N ASP A 543 -10.57 -3.91 9.94
CA ASP A 543 -10.98 -3.86 11.34
C ASP A 543 -10.90 -2.43 11.90
N PRO A 544 -11.78 -2.03 12.83
CA PRO A 544 -11.96 -0.62 13.23
C PRO A 544 -10.88 -0.12 14.22
N TYR A 545 -9.93 -0.94 14.63
CA TYR A 545 -9.06 -0.65 15.78
C TYR A 545 -8.11 0.52 15.54
N ARG A 546 -7.53 0.65 14.34
CA ARG A 546 -6.64 1.77 14.00
C ARG A 546 -7.40 3.10 14.00
N VAL A 547 -8.53 3.17 13.33
CA VAL A 547 -9.35 4.39 13.30
C VAL A 547 -9.91 4.73 14.67
N ALA A 548 -10.28 3.74 15.48
CA ALA A 548 -10.76 3.95 16.86
C ALA A 548 -9.66 4.60 17.71
N ARG A 549 -8.41 4.11 17.62
CA ARG A 549 -7.30 4.70 18.37
C ARG A 549 -6.95 6.11 17.89
N ILE A 550 -6.94 6.34 16.59
CA ILE A 550 -6.69 7.68 16.02
C ILE A 550 -7.79 8.65 16.50
N SER A 551 -9.06 8.26 16.43
CA SER A 551 -10.20 9.06 16.88
C SER A 551 -10.20 9.31 18.40
N GLU A 552 -9.79 8.33 19.21
CA GLU A 552 -9.59 8.48 20.67
C GLU A 552 -8.60 9.61 20.96
N VAL A 553 -7.47 9.63 20.26
CA VAL A 553 -6.42 10.64 20.48
C VAL A 553 -6.86 12.02 19.99
N LEU A 554 -7.37 12.13 18.76
CA LEU A 554 -7.82 13.40 18.17
C LEU A 554 -9.06 13.96 18.92
N GLY A 555 -9.94 13.09 19.40
CA GLY A 555 -11.14 13.42 20.15
C GLY A 555 -10.92 13.72 21.64
N SER A 556 -9.70 13.58 22.17
CA SER A 556 -9.39 13.74 23.61
C SER A 556 -9.64 15.16 24.16
N GLY A 557 -9.93 16.13 23.34
CA GLY A 557 -10.06 17.55 23.73
C GLY A 557 -8.73 18.29 23.87
N ARG A 558 -7.60 17.59 23.87
CA ARG A 558 -6.27 18.18 23.89
C ARG A 558 -5.90 18.75 22.51
N ARG A 559 -5.34 19.96 22.50
CA ARG A 559 -4.74 20.51 21.25
C ARG A 559 -3.40 19.84 20.98
N MET A 560 -3.18 19.45 19.74
CA MET A 560 -2.06 18.63 19.32
C MET A 560 -0.97 19.48 18.66
N SER A 561 0.30 19.16 18.95
CA SER A 561 1.45 19.68 18.22
C SER A 561 1.77 18.81 17.00
N MET A 562 2.63 19.29 16.09
CA MET A 562 3.22 18.49 15.01
C MET A 562 3.90 17.22 15.56
N MET A 563 4.59 17.33 16.71
CA MET A 563 5.22 16.18 17.36
C MET A 563 4.19 15.15 17.84
N ASP A 564 3.01 15.59 18.32
CA ASP A 564 1.94 14.66 18.71
C ASP A 564 1.37 13.94 17.48
N MET A 565 1.28 14.63 16.33
CA MET A 565 0.86 14.00 15.06
C MET A 565 1.86 12.95 14.59
N MET A 566 3.17 13.22 14.70
CA MET A 566 4.22 12.22 14.41
C MET A 566 4.14 11.01 15.35
N ARG A 567 3.88 11.24 16.66
CA ARG A 567 3.67 10.16 17.62
C ARG A 567 2.44 9.33 17.32
N LEU A 568 1.36 9.97 16.84
CA LEU A 568 0.12 9.26 16.49
C LEU A 568 0.31 8.36 15.26
N GLN A 569 1.10 8.77 14.26
CA GLN A 569 1.47 7.88 13.13
C GLN A 569 2.33 6.68 13.57
N ASN A 570 2.97 6.76 14.71
CA ASN A 570 3.81 5.70 15.30
C ASN A 570 3.23 5.16 16.62
N ASP A 571 1.91 5.35 16.86
CA ASP A 571 1.26 4.83 18.07
C ASP A 571 1.07 3.32 17.97
N TYR A 572 1.68 2.59 18.89
CA TYR A 572 1.64 1.14 19.00
C TYR A 572 0.63 0.65 20.06
N THR A 573 -0.31 1.48 20.50
CA THR A 573 -1.36 1.09 21.45
C THR A 573 -2.35 0.13 20.81
N SER A 574 -2.48 -1.07 21.37
CA SER A 574 -3.36 -2.13 20.88
C SER A 574 -4.74 -2.07 21.55
N ILE A 575 -5.77 -1.68 20.79
CA ILE A 575 -7.17 -1.79 21.24
C ILE A 575 -7.60 -3.25 21.44
N PRO A 576 -7.20 -4.21 20.57
CA PRO A 576 -7.43 -5.63 20.81
C PRO A 576 -6.88 -6.11 22.15
N ALA A 577 -5.66 -5.72 22.52
CA ALA A 577 -5.07 -6.08 23.80
C ALA A 577 -5.89 -5.50 24.99
N ARG A 578 -6.34 -4.26 24.89
CA ARG A 578 -7.23 -3.63 25.88
C ARG A 578 -8.55 -4.39 26.07
N SER A 579 -9.02 -5.09 25.04
CA SER A 579 -10.24 -5.90 25.10
C SER A 579 -10.00 -7.30 25.65
N LEU A 580 -8.85 -7.90 25.32
CA LEU A 580 -8.56 -9.31 25.62
C LEU A 580 -7.84 -9.51 26.96
N VAL A 581 -6.86 -8.68 27.29
CA VAL A 581 -6.04 -8.83 28.51
C VAL A 581 -6.89 -8.80 29.80
N PRO A 582 -7.88 -7.92 29.95
CA PRO A 582 -8.74 -7.92 31.16
C PRO A 582 -9.51 -9.22 31.38
N LEU A 583 -9.76 -10.03 30.35
CA LEU A 583 -10.44 -11.32 30.48
C LEU A 583 -9.62 -12.35 31.26
N LEU A 584 -8.31 -12.12 31.42
CA LEU A 584 -7.43 -12.93 32.24
C LEU A 584 -7.54 -12.62 33.74
N ALA A 585 -8.21 -11.51 34.13
CA ALA A 585 -8.42 -11.17 35.51
C ALA A 585 -9.31 -12.21 36.19
N GLY A 586 -8.98 -12.60 37.41
CA GLY A 586 -9.71 -13.62 38.18
C GLY A 586 -9.46 -15.07 37.75
N LEU A 587 -8.68 -15.30 36.70
CA LEU A 587 -8.23 -16.62 36.28
C LEU A 587 -6.91 -16.97 37.02
N THR A 588 -6.63 -18.25 37.14
CA THR A 588 -5.37 -18.77 37.74
C THR A 588 -4.77 -19.80 36.82
N ALA A 589 -3.51 -19.61 36.42
CA ALA A 589 -2.83 -20.53 35.52
C ALA A 589 -2.32 -21.79 36.26
N GLY A 590 -2.24 -22.92 35.58
CA GLY A 590 -1.86 -24.20 36.12
C GLY A 590 -0.37 -24.34 36.47
N ASN A 591 0.49 -23.43 36.01
CA ASN A 591 1.92 -23.46 36.24
C ASN A 591 2.48 -22.05 36.49
N ALA A 592 3.64 -21.98 37.18
CA ALA A 592 4.24 -20.74 37.64
C ALA A 592 4.70 -19.80 36.49
N ALA A 593 5.16 -20.34 35.38
CA ALA A 593 5.61 -19.55 34.23
C ALA A 593 4.42 -18.83 33.55
N THR A 594 3.34 -19.55 33.29
CA THR A 594 2.11 -18.99 32.72
C THR A 594 1.46 -18.01 33.67
N GLU A 595 1.46 -18.27 34.99
CA GLU A 595 0.91 -17.35 36.00
C GLU A 595 1.73 -16.04 36.06
N ARG A 596 3.05 -16.12 35.96
CA ARG A 596 3.91 -14.95 35.86
C ARG A 596 3.60 -14.14 34.60
N ALA A 597 3.49 -14.80 33.41
CA ALA A 597 3.14 -14.16 32.16
C ALA A 597 1.77 -13.47 32.23
N ARG A 598 0.76 -14.14 32.80
CA ARG A 598 -0.58 -13.56 33.06
C ARG A 598 -0.50 -12.29 33.92
N THR A 599 0.25 -12.34 34.99
CA THR A 599 0.42 -11.20 35.92
C THR A 599 1.12 -10.02 35.20
N MET A 600 2.13 -10.30 34.38
CA MET A 600 2.79 -9.28 33.57
C MET A 600 1.82 -8.64 32.57
N LEU A 601 1.02 -9.44 31.86
CA LEU A 601 0.01 -8.91 30.95
C LEU A 601 -1.03 -8.01 31.65
N LEU A 602 -1.51 -8.38 32.83
CA LEU A 602 -2.47 -7.58 33.59
C LEU A 602 -1.91 -6.24 34.07
N ALA A 603 -0.58 -6.15 34.25
CA ALA A 603 0.11 -4.92 34.63
C ALA A 603 0.57 -4.08 33.41
N TRP A 604 0.42 -4.60 32.19
CA TRP A 604 0.91 -4.00 30.98
C TRP A 604 0.04 -2.83 30.49
N ASN A 605 0.68 -1.84 29.87
CA ASN A 605 0.02 -0.64 29.30
C ASN A 605 -0.63 -0.86 27.94
N ASN A 606 -0.61 -2.08 27.38
CA ASN A 606 -1.11 -2.47 26.07
C ASN A 606 -0.44 -1.74 24.88
N VAL A 607 0.83 -1.35 25.03
CA VAL A 607 1.63 -0.74 23.96
C VAL A 607 2.59 -1.78 23.39
N LEU A 608 2.46 -2.08 22.11
CA LEU A 608 3.31 -3.04 21.39
C LEU A 608 4.69 -2.45 21.06
N ASP A 609 5.40 -1.93 22.07
CA ASP A 609 6.77 -1.43 21.90
C ASP A 609 7.74 -2.59 21.63
N LYS A 610 8.70 -2.36 20.73
CA LYS A 610 9.72 -3.36 20.36
C LYS A 610 10.55 -3.87 21.54
N ASN A 611 10.67 -3.10 22.62
CA ASN A 611 11.43 -3.47 23.80
C ASN A 611 10.55 -4.08 24.92
N SER A 612 9.22 -4.08 24.76
CA SER A 612 8.30 -4.66 25.76
C SER A 612 8.28 -6.19 25.70
N VAL A 613 8.53 -6.79 26.86
CA VAL A 613 8.39 -8.23 27.09
C VAL A 613 6.93 -8.63 27.09
N GLU A 614 6.06 -7.83 27.70
CA GLU A 614 4.62 -8.05 27.75
C GLU A 614 4.00 -8.07 26.36
N ALA A 615 4.46 -7.16 25.49
CA ALA A 615 4.06 -7.15 24.07
C ALA A 615 4.44 -8.47 23.37
N GLY A 616 5.65 -8.97 23.63
CA GLY A 616 6.07 -10.27 23.10
C GLY A 616 5.22 -11.42 23.62
N ILE A 617 4.88 -11.45 24.91
CA ILE A 617 3.98 -12.44 25.51
C ILE A 617 2.58 -12.34 24.89
N TYR A 618 2.04 -11.13 24.74
CA TYR A 618 0.74 -10.88 24.14
C TYR A 618 0.66 -11.41 22.71
N GLU A 619 1.62 -11.08 21.87
CA GLU A 619 1.65 -11.51 20.47
C GLU A 619 1.78 -13.03 20.33
N ALA A 620 2.59 -13.68 21.19
CA ALA A 620 2.64 -15.13 21.22
C ALA A 620 1.30 -15.73 21.66
N TRP A 621 0.68 -15.17 22.70
CA TRP A 621 -0.66 -15.59 23.14
C TRP A 621 -1.70 -15.41 22.04
N PHE A 622 -1.76 -14.25 21.40
CA PHE A 622 -2.74 -13.91 20.37
C PHE A 622 -2.63 -14.85 19.16
N ARG A 623 -1.41 -15.25 18.75
CA ARG A 623 -1.19 -16.23 17.70
C ARG A 623 -1.78 -17.61 18.02
N HIS A 624 -1.77 -18.03 19.28
CA HIS A 624 -2.38 -19.29 19.71
C HIS A 624 -3.87 -19.16 19.95
N LEU A 625 -4.32 -18.01 20.45
CA LEU A 625 -5.73 -17.73 20.73
C LEU A 625 -6.59 -17.72 19.46
N THR A 626 -6.14 -17.05 18.43
CA THR A 626 -6.90 -16.87 17.18
C THR A 626 -7.33 -18.20 16.54
N PRO A 627 -6.46 -19.18 16.27
CA PRO A 627 -6.89 -20.44 15.71
C PRO A 627 -7.72 -21.28 16.69
N ALA A 628 -7.44 -21.20 18.00
CA ALA A 628 -8.20 -21.96 19.02
C ALA A 628 -9.66 -21.50 19.09
N ILE A 629 -9.90 -20.19 19.08
CA ILE A 629 -11.26 -19.63 19.07
C ILE A 629 -11.96 -19.89 17.74
N ALA A 630 -11.26 -19.68 16.62
CA ALA A 630 -11.82 -19.99 15.30
C ALA A 630 -12.25 -21.46 15.19
N GLN A 631 -11.51 -22.38 15.79
CA GLN A 631 -11.85 -23.81 15.82
C GLN A 631 -13.14 -24.09 16.62
N MET A 632 -13.46 -23.29 17.64
CA MET A 632 -14.72 -23.46 18.39
C MET A 632 -15.94 -23.08 17.55
N VAL A 633 -15.80 -22.04 16.71
CA VAL A 633 -16.93 -21.43 15.99
C VAL A 633 -17.10 -22.01 14.59
N ILE A 634 -16.00 -22.40 13.96
CA ILE A 634 -15.97 -22.85 12.55
C ILE A 634 -15.79 -24.37 12.52
N PRO A 635 -16.75 -25.13 11.93
CA PRO A 635 -16.70 -26.58 11.83
C PRO A 635 -15.41 -27.08 11.14
N ASP A 636 -14.94 -28.28 11.48
CA ASP A 636 -13.73 -28.88 10.88
C ASP A 636 -13.83 -29.04 9.36
N ALA A 637 -15.02 -29.32 8.84
CA ALA A 637 -15.27 -29.37 7.40
C ALA A 637 -14.95 -28.03 6.69
N ALA A 638 -15.06 -26.90 7.43
CA ALA A 638 -14.77 -25.55 6.93
C ALA A 638 -13.43 -24.99 7.46
N ALA A 639 -12.50 -25.82 7.91
CA ALA A 639 -11.25 -25.40 8.57
C ALA A 639 -10.44 -24.34 7.79
N ARG A 640 -10.51 -24.36 6.44
CA ARG A 640 -9.85 -23.33 5.61
C ARG A 640 -10.32 -21.90 5.89
N MET A 641 -11.59 -21.72 6.30
CA MET A 641 -12.13 -20.39 6.64
C MET A 641 -11.51 -19.81 7.91
N ARG A 642 -10.94 -20.65 8.79
CA ARG A 642 -10.32 -20.20 10.06
C ARG A 642 -9.17 -19.23 9.86
N ARG A 643 -8.52 -19.26 8.70
CA ARG A 643 -7.40 -18.37 8.36
C ARG A 643 -7.83 -16.94 7.98
N GLY A 644 -9.09 -16.74 7.64
CA GLY A 644 -9.63 -15.45 7.21
C GLY A 644 -10.40 -14.69 8.28
N VAL A 645 -10.51 -15.22 9.50
CA VAL A 645 -11.27 -14.57 10.58
C VAL A 645 -10.64 -13.23 10.96
N SER A 646 -11.46 -12.15 10.91
CA SER A 646 -11.01 -10.82 11.32
C SER A 646 -10.80 -10.75 12.83
N THR A 647 -9.89 -9.88 13.28
CA THR A 647 -9.69 -9.61 14.71
C THR A 647 -10.99 -9.14 15.39
N LYS A 648 -11.82 -8.41 14.64
CA LYS A 648 -13.14 -7.94 15.14
C LYS A 648 -14.06 -9.11 15.48
N ARG A 649 -14.23 -10.09 14.59
CA ARG A 649 -15.03 -11.30 14.86
C ARG A 649 -14.46 -12.11 16.01
N LEU A 650 -13.15 -12.29 16.04
CA LEU A 650 -12.48 -13.00 17.12
C LEU A 650 -12.82 -12.38 18.48
N ILE A 651 -12.68 -11.06 18.61
CA ILE A 651 -12.94 -10.35 19.86
C ILE A 651 -14.41 -10.44 20.24
N GLU A 652 -15.34 -10.33 19.30
CA GLU A 652 -16.79 -10.52 19.54
C GLU A 652 -17.07 -11.90 20.14
N TRP A 653 -16.53 -12.96 19.54
CA TRP A 653 -16.74 -14.32 20.03
C TRP A 653 -16.13 -14.56 21.42
N VAL A 654 -14.97 -13.96 21.69
CA VAL A 654 -14.29 -14.12 22.99
C VAL A 654 -14.96 -13.30 24.09
N THR A 655 -15.38 -12.08 23.79
CA THR A 655 -16.00 -11.18 24.77
C THR A 655 -17.44 -11.56 25.09
N ALA A 656 -18.16 -12.13 24.12
CA ALA A 656 -19.54 -12.59 24.24
C ALA A 656 -19.68 -14.05 23.72
N PRO A 657 -19.09 -15.03 24.42
CA PRO A 657 -19.08 -16.43 23.96
C PRO A 657 -20.50 -17.00 23.95
N GLY A 658 -20.91 -17.50 22.76
CA GLY A 658 -22.23 -18.07 22.52
C GLY A 658 -22.23 -19.61 22.62
N GLY A 659 -23.30 -20.23 22.12
CA GLY A 659 -23.51 -21.68 22.15
C GLY A 659 -22.44 -22.53 21.45
N ASP A 660 -21.66 -21.94 20.56
CA ASP A 660 -20.50 -22.61 19.93
C ASP A 660 -19.44 -23.03 20.95
N PHE A 661 -19.38 -22.37 22.11
CA PHE A 661 -18.48 -22.71 23.21
C PHE A 661 -19.08 -23.84 24.13
N GLY A 662 -20.23 -24.39 23.77
CA GLY A 662 -20.87 -25.48 24.51
C GLY A 662 -21.75 -25.02 25.65
N PRO A 663 -22.13 -25.93 26.60
CA PRO A 663 -23.13 -25.65 27.63
C PRO A 663 -22.70 -24.63 28.68
N ASN A 664 -21.38 -24.41 28.86
CA ASN A 664 -20.82 -23.43 29.78
C ASN A 664 -19.86 -22.50 29.03
N PRO A 665 -20.37 -21.56 28.21
CA PRO A 665 -19.56 -20.80 27.26
C PRO A 665 -18.43 -20.00 27.93
N ILE A 666 -18.70 -19.33 29.06
CA ILE A 666 -17.72 -18.54 29.81
C ILE A 666 -16.59 -19.41 30.34
N ALA A 667 -16.91 -20.50 31.02
CA ALA A 667 -15.89 -21.41 31.57
C ALA A 667 -15.04 -22.03 30.45
N ARG A 668 -15.63 -22.35 29.30
CA ARG A 668 -14.90 -22.87 28.15
C ARG A 668 -13.97 -21.82 27.54
N ARG A 669 -14.44 -20.57 27.37
CA ARG A 669 -13.61 -19.45 26.98
C ARG A 669 -12.43 -19.27 27.93
N ASP A 670 -12.67 -19.22 29.23
CA ASP A 670 -11.64 -18.99 30.26
C ASP A 670 -10.57 -20.07 30.23
N SER A 671 -10.99 -21.33 30.06
CA SER A 671 -10.07 -22.46 29.86
C SER A 671 -9.22 -22.29 28.59
N LEU A 672 -9.79 -21.81 27.48
CA LEU A 672 -9.06 -21.56 26.23
C LEU A 672 -8.09 -20.39 26.37
N LEU A 673 -8.46 -19.32 27.04
CA LEU A 673 -7.57 -18.18 27.30
C LEU A 673 -6.30 -18.63 28.03
N LEU A 674 -6.43 -19.44 29.09
CA LEU A 674 -5.29 -19.96 29.83
C LEU A 674 -4.48 -20.99 29.03
N ALA A 675 -5.13 -21.92 28.35
CA ALA A 675 -4.44 -22.94 27.56
C ALA A 675 -3.63 -22.32 26.41
N THR A 676 -4.18 -21.30 25.76
CA THR A 676 -3.48 -20.58 24.68
C THR A 676 -2.36 -19.68 25.20
N LEU A 677 -2.52 -19.08 26.39
CA LEU A 677 -1.44 -18.35 27.04
C LEU A 677 -0.28 -19.30 27.43
N GLU A 678 -0.60 -20.48 27.97
CA GLU A 678 0.39 -21.52 28.28
C GLU A 678 1.15 -21.96 27.02
N ALA A 679 0.44 -22.16 25.91
CA ALA A 679 1.05 -22.50 24.62
C ALA A 679 2.00 -21.40 24.11
N GLY A 680 1.60 -20.13 24.23
CA GLY A 680 2.46 -18.98 23.89
C GLY A 680 3.71 -18.89 24.76
N VAL A 681 3.57 -19.10 26.08
CA VAL A 681 4.70 -19.15 27.04
C VAL A 681 5.65 -20.32 26.71
N ALA A 682 5.10 -21.48 26.39
CA ALA A 682 5.89 -22.65 25.98
C ALA A 682 6.67 -22.38 24.67
N GLU A 683 6.04 -21.76 23.69
CA GLU A 683 6.70 -21.36 22.43
C GLU A 683 7.88 -20.42 22.68
N LEU A 684 7.67 -19.35 23.47
CA LEU A 684 8.72 -18.39 23.77
C LEU A 684 9.85 -19.01 24.59
N THR A 685 9.50 -19.89 25.54
CA THR A 685 10.49 -20.65 26.31
C THR A 685 11.36 -21.53 25.43
N GLN A 686 10.74 -22.23 24.47
CA GLN A 686 11.46 -23.09 23.53
C GLN A 686 12.38 -22.29 22.61
N LYS A 687 11.91 -21.15 22.11
CA LYS A 687 12.66 -20.33 21.15
C LYS A 687 13.75 -19.48 21.79
N TYR A 688 13.51 -18.94 22.98
CA TYR A 688 14.34 -17.89 23.58
C TYR A 688 14.85 -18.20 24.98
N GLY A 689 14.52 -19.39 25.54
CA GLY A 689 14.86 -19.81 26.90
C GLY A 689 13.83 -19.37 27.94
N ALA A 690 13.99 -19.86 29.17
CA ALA A 690 13.04 -19.65 30.28
C ALA A 690 13.10 -18.23 30.89
N ASP A 691 14.13 -17.46 30.59
CA ASP A 691 14.24 -16.08 31.07
C ASP A 691 13.35 -15.15 30.23
N MET A 692 12.23 -14.76 30.83
CA MET A 692 11.25 -13.89 30.17
C MET A 692 11.80 -12.53 29.78
N SER A 693 12.86 -12.02 30.39
CA SER A 693 13.48 -10.76 30.03
C SER A 693 13.98 -10.73 28.56
N GLY A 694 14.22 -11.90 27.99
CA GLY A 694 14.61 -12.09 26.60
C GLY A 694 13.46 -12.13 25.60
N TRP A 695 12.17 -11.97 26.00
CA TRP A 695 11.01 -12.15 25.14
C TRP A 695 10.45 -10.84 24.58
N ALA A 696 11.25 -9.78 24.55
CA ALA A 696 10.84 -8.51 23.98
C ALA A 696 10.32 -8.68 22.53
N TRP A 697 9.24 -7.97 22.20
CA TRP A 697 8.54 -8.08 20.90
C TRP A 697 9.49 -7.91 19.71
N GLY A 698 10.34 -6.89 19.69
CA GLY A 698 11.30 -6.63 18.62
C GLY A 698 12.43 -7.65 18.48
N ARG A 699 12.52 -8.65 19.36
CA ARG A 699 13.47 -9.74 19.19
C ARG A 699 13.08 -10.69 18.07
N TYR A 700 11.78 -10.81 17.83
CA TYR A 700 11.23 -11.68 16.78
C TYR A 700 10.22 -11.00 15.87
N HIS A 701 10.04 -9.69 16.03
CA HIS A 701 9.35 -8.83 15.08
C HIS A 701 10.31 -7.75 14.56
N TYR A 702 10.65 -7.83 13.31
CA TYR A 702 11.67 -6.98 12.69
C TYR A 702 11.30 -6.65 11.24
N VAL A 703 11.99 -5.70 10.63
CA VAL A 703 11.86 -5.36 9.21
C VAL A 703 13.17 -5.61 8.49
N THR A 704 13.08 -6.30 7.35
CA THR A 704 14.12 -6.35 6.34
C THR A 704 13.50 -5.90 5.01
N LEU A 705 13.98 -4.77 4.50
CA LEU A 705 13.56 -4.26 3.19
C LEU A 705 14.34 -5.01 2.12
N ARG A 706 13.67 -5.94 1.45
CA ARG A 706 14.30 -6.77 0.42
C ARG A 706 14.22 -6.10 -0.94
N HIS A 707 15.26 -6.30 -1.73
CA HIS A 707 15.28 -5.91 -3.13
C HIS A 707 14.70 -7.04 -4.00
N PRO A 708 14.03 -6.77 -5.13
CA PRO A 708 13.55 -7.84 -6.03
C PRO A 708 14.64 -8.82 -6.48
N MET A 709 15.90 -8.38 -6.53
CA MET A 709 17.06 -9.20 -6.85
C MET A 709 17.58 -10.05 -5.69
N SER A 710 17.12 -9.85 -4.46
CA SER A 710 17.68 -10.47 -3.23
C SER A 710 17.77 -12.01 -3.31
N ALA A 711 16.79 -12.64 -3.97
CA ALA A 711 16.78 -14.08 -4.14
C ALA A 711 17.83 -14.57 -5.16
N ALA A 712 18.18 -13.74 -6.13
CA ALA A 712 19.07 -14.10 -7.22
C ALA A 712 20.56 -13.88 -6.92
N ILE A 713 20.87 -12.91 -6.01
CA ILE A 713 22.23 -12.49 -5.71
C ILE A 713 22.85 -13.24 -4.55
N GLY A 714 24.17 -13.43 -4.60
CA GLY A 714 24.93 -14.11 -3.56
C GLY A 714 24.99 -13.35 -2.23
N PRO A 715 25.39 -14.04 -1.13
CA PRO A 715 25.42 -13.46 0.21
C PRO A 715 26.37 -12.28 0.34
N GLU A 716 27.41 -12.21 -0.49
CA GLU A 716 28.41 -11.12 -0.48
C GLU A 716 27.87 -9.79 -1.02
N LEU A 717 26.98 -9.85 -2.03
CA LEU A 717 26.36 -8.66 -2.62
C LEU A 717 25.09 -8.24 -1.92
N ARG A 718 24.38 -9.19 -1.28
CA ARG A 718 23.05 -8.96 -0.70
C ARG A 718 23.01 -7.77 0.29
N PRO A 719 24.00 -7.54 1.17
CA PRO A 719 24.00 -6.38 2.08
C PRO A 719 24.03 -5.01 1.37
N GLN A 720 24.40 -4.97 0.08
CA GLN A 720 24.32 -3.74 -0.71
C GLN A 720 22.89 -3.44 -1.16
N PHE A 721 22.06 -4.48 -1.32
CA PHE A 721 20.70 -4.38 -1.84
C PHE A 721 19.63 -4.38 -0.75
N GLU A 722 19.81 -5.16 0.32
CA GLU A 722 18.87 -5.25 1.43
C GLU A 722 19.16 -4.21 2.51
N VAL A 723 18.11 -3.78 3.22
CA VAL A 723 18.23 -2.84 4.34
C VAL A 723 17.54 -3.44 5.57
N GLY A 724 18.26 -3.52 6.68
CA GLY A 724 17.84 -4.21 7.89
C GLY A 724 18.68 -5.49 8.13
N PRO A 725 18.26 -6.42 9.02
CA PRO A 725 17.04 -6.36 9.85
C PRO A 725 17.10 -5.30 10.96
N TRP A 726 15.91 -4.79 11.34
CA TRP A 726 15.76 -3.86 12.45
C TRP A 726 14.51 -4.16 13.27
N PRO A 727 14.58 -4.22 14.62
CA PRO A 727 13.45 -4.46 15.49
C PRO A 727 12.32 -3.43 15.29
N ARG A 728 11.08 -3.89 15.26
CA ARG A 728 9.89 -3.03 15.12
C ARG A 728 8.87 -3.32 16.23
N GLY A 729 8.07 -2.31 16.54
CA GLY A 729 6.88 -2.41 17.36
C GLY A 729 5.60 -2.42 16.52
N GLY A 730 4.46 -2.56 17.18
CA GLY A 730 3.15 -2.55 16.53
C GLY A 730 2.71 -3.90 15.96
N ASP A 731 1.50 -3.90 15.42
CA ASP A 731 0.88 -4.99 14.66
C ASP A 731 -0.04 -4.40 13.58
N GLY A 732 -0.86 -5.22 12.90
CA GLY A 732 -1.81 -4.76 11.88
C GLY A 732 -2.97 -3.90 12.44
N ASN A 733 -3.20 -3.90 13.75
CA ASN A 733 -4.30 -3.23 14.42
C ASN A 733 -3.91 -1.92 15.13
N THR A 734 -2.62 -1.57 15.13
CA THR A 734 -2.12 -0.32 15.73
C THR A 734 -1.97 0.78 14.66
N PRO A 735 -2.12 2.09 14.99
CA PRO A 735 -1.85 3.17 14.04
C PRO A 735 -0.46 3.09 13.40
N GLY A 736 0.59 2.83 14.18
CA GLY A 736 1.91 2.50 13.66
C GLY A 736 1.94 1.09 13.04
N ALA A 737 1.04 0.82 12.07
CA ALA A 737 0.77 -0.51 11.57
C ALA A 737 1.97 -1.18 10.92
N THR A 738 2.09 -2.47 11.23
CA THR A 738 3.12 -3.36 10.71
C THR A 738 2.47 -4.69 10.30
N GLY A 739 3.11 -5.45 9.43
CA GLY A 739 2.66 -6.81 9.13
C GLY A 739 2.72 -7.71 10.37
N ASN A 740 1.83 -8.69 10.45
CA ASN A 740 1.67 -9.58 11.62
C ASN A 740 2.72 -10.70 11.71
N GLY A 741 3.66 -10.78 10.77
CA GLY A 741 4.71 -11.81 10.76
C GLY A 741 5.94 -11.44 11.58
N GLU A 742 6.89 -12.38 11.70
CA GLU A 742 8.20 -12.09 12.29
C GLU A 742 8.93 -11.02 11.49
N ASN A 743 8.96 -11.13 10.16
CA ASN A 743 9.45 -10.08 9.28
C ASN A 743 8.29 -9.19 8.82
N GLN A 744 8.34 -7.92 9.19
CA GLN A 744 7.41 -6.91 8.70
C GLN A 744 7.64 -6.69 7.19
N THR A 745 6.70 -7.12 6.36
CA THR A 745 6.77 -6.99 4.90
C THR A 745 5.89 -5.87 4.36
N ALA A 746 5.03 -5.32 5.21
CA ALA A 746 4.14 -4.23 4.89
C ALA A 746 4.01 -3.25 6.06
N GLY A 747 3.64 -1.99 5.74
CA GLY A 747 3.48 -0.90 6.68
C GLY A 747 3.79 0.46 6.07
N ALA A 748 3.87 1.50 6.91
CA ALA A 748 4.16 2.86 6.48
C ALA A 748 5.64 3.05 6.15
N SER A 749 6.03 2.92 4.88
CA SER A 749 7.37 3.36 4.41
C SER A 749 7.42 4.85 4.13
N PHE A 750 6.31 5.41 3.66
CA PHE A 750 6.09 6.83 3.40
C PHE A 750 5.17 7.41 4.47
N ARG A 751 5.52 8.58 5.01
CA ARG A 751 4.69 9.39 5.90
C ARG A 751 4.79 10.83 5.50
N PHE A 752 3.71 11.57 5.67
CA PHE A 752 3.68 13.00 5.40
C PHE A 752 2.75 13.70 6.39
N ILE A 753 3.24 14.79 7.02
CA ILE A 753 2.45 15.63 7.92
C ILE A 753 2.74 17.08 7.56
N VAL A 754 1.68 17.89 7.45
CA VAL A 754 1.80 19.29 7.10
C VAL A 754 0.72 20.13 7.77
N GLU A 755 1.08 21.31 8.28
CA GLU A 755 0.16 22.36 8.73
C GLU A 755 -0.10 23.33 7.58
N ALA A 756 -1.39 23.53 7.25
CA ALA A 756 -1.77 24.39 6.14
C ALA A 756 -1.35 25.85 6.36
N GLY A 757 -0.58 26.40 5.43
CA GLY A 757 -0.02 27.75 5.50
C GLY A 757 1.32 27.86 6.25
N ASP A 758 1.84 26.77 6.82
CA ASP A 758 3.22 26.68 7.33
C ASP A 758 3.97 25.55 6.61
N TRP A 759 4.12 25.76 5.31
CA TRP A 759 4.54 24.70 4.39
C TRP A 759 5.96 24.20 4.62
N ASP A 760 6.89 25.07 5.08
CA ASP A 760 8.28 24.69 5.37
C ASP A 760 8.45 23.93 6.69
N SER A 761 7.40 23.84 7.52
CA SER A 761 7.36 22.99 8.72
C SER A 761 6.94 21.56 8.44
N ALA A 762 6.54 21.25 7.20
CA ALA A 762 6.14 19.90 6.81
C ALA A 762 7.26 18.88 7.05
N VAL A 763 6.85 17.66 7.41
CA VAL A 763 7.77 16.56 7.71
C VAL A 763 7.35 15.28 6.99
N GLY A 764 8.32 14.47 6.61
CA GLY A 764 8.07 13.24 5.86
C GLY A 764 9.02 12.10 6.21
N THR A 765 8.67 10.92 5.71
CA THR A 765 9.58 9.75 5.61
C THR A 765 9.40 9.10 4.25
N ASN A 766 10.47 8.45 3.73
CA ASN A 766 10.41 7.62 2.53
C ASN A 766 11.50 6.54 2.60
N THR A 767 11.27 5.52 3.42
CA THR A 767 12.28 4.47 3.62
C THR A 767 12.34 3.49 2.43
N PRO A 768 13.55 3.01 2.04
CA PRO A 768 14.85 3.31 2.65
C PRO A 768 15.49 4.62 2.16
N GLY A 769 15.10 5.16 1.02
CA GLY A 769 15.67 6.37 0.42
C GLY A 769 15.01 6.74 -0.90
N GLN A 770 15.45 7.86 -1.47
CA GLN A 770 14.91 8.41 -2.72
C GLN A 770 15.48 7.73 -3.97
N SER A 771 16.72 7.26 -3.93
CA SER A 771 17.35 6.60 -5.07
C SER A 771 17.05 5.10 -5.14
N GLY A 772 16.96 4.55 -6.34
CA GLY A 772 16.91 3.13 -6.61
C GLY A 772 18.28 2.53 -6.94
N ASP A 773 19.32 3.35 -7.11
CA ASP A 773 20.68 2.91 -7.36
C ASP A 773 21.36 2.56 -6.02
N VAL A 774 21.75 1.31 -5.85
CA VAL A 774 22.41 0.81 -4.63
C VAL A 774 23.75 1.48 -4.34
N SER A 775 24.35 2.14 -5.32
CA SER A 775 25.61 2.91 -5.16
C SER A 775 25.37 4.36 -4.74
N SER A 776 24.14 4.84 -4.80
CA SER A 776 23.78 6.21 -4.43
C SER A 776 23.78 6.40 -2.90
N PRO A 777 24.26 7.54 -2.39
CA PRO A 777 24.10 7.87 -0.97
C PRO A 777 22.63 7.90 -0.54
N HIS A 778 21.71 8.25 -1.44
CA HIS A 778 20.27 8.31 -1.18
C HIS A 778 19.53 6.98 -1.38
N TYR A 779 20.23 5.86 -1.47
CA TYR A 779 19.58 4.55 -1.54
C TYR A 779 18.96 4.13 -0.22
N ARG A 780 19.63 4.41 0.91
CA ARG A 780 19.24 3.95 2.26
C ARG A 780 19.39 4.98 3.39
N ASP A 781 19.69 6.21 3.08
CA ASP A 781 19.97 7.27 4.06
C ASP A 781 18.74 7.63 4.93
N LEU A 782 17.53 7.51 4.38
CA LEU A 782 16.29 7.79 5.11
C LEU A 782 15.84 6.66 6.04
N PHE A 783 16.44 5.46 5.92
CA PHE A 783 16.12 4.35 6.81
C PHE A 783 16.50 4.63 8.26
N GLU A 784 17.62 5.34 8.50
CA GLU A 784 18.07 5.69 9.84
C GLU A 784 17.07 6.57 10.61
N LEU A 785 16.41 7.49 9.92
CA LEU A 785 15.33 8.30 10.49
C LEU A 785 14.09 7.45 10.74
N TRP A 786 13.63 6.72 9.73
CA TRP A 786 12.41 5.94 9.77
C TRP A 786 12.43 4.85 10.85
N LYS A 787 13.52 4.09 10.97
CA LYS A 787 13.64 3.00 11.96
C LYS A 787 13.56 3.46 13.41
N ASN A 788 13.83 4.75 13.67
CA ASN A 788 13.76 5.41 14.95
C ASN A 788 12.50 6.31 15.09
N ASP A 789 11.50 6.11 14.26
CA ASP A 789 10.23 6.86 14.21
C ASP A 789 10.45 8.39 14.08
N ARG A 790 11.52 8.78 13.35
CA ARG A 790 11.90 10.16 13.07
C ARG A 790 11.61 10.52 11.63
N TYR A 791 11.52 11.82 11.35
CA TYR A 791 11.13 12.39 10.07
C TYR A 791 12.22 13.33 9.56
N PHE A 792 12.28 13.53 8.24
CA PHE A 792 13.04 14.61 7.64
C PHE A 792 12.11 15.81 7.35
N PRO A 793 12.62 17.06 7.36
CA PRO A 793 11.83 18.22 7.00
C PRO A 793 11.61 18.27 5.49
N VAL A 794 10.39 18.54 5.06
CA VAL A 794 10.03 18.73 3.65
C VAL A 794 9.96 20.24 3.37
N LYS A 795 10.93 20.76 2.61
CA LYS A 795 11.05 22.19 2.31
C LYS A 795 10.35 22.57 1.02
N TYR A 796 9.66 23.70 1.04
CA TYR A 796 8.79 24.15 -0.04
C TYR A 796 9.14 25.54 -0.60
N SER A 797 9.30 26.56 0.25
CA SER A 797 9.68 27.89 -0.21
C SER A 797 11.07 27.86 -0.85
N ARG A 798 11.26 28.66 -1.87
CA ARG A 798 12.54 28.72 -2.60
C ARG A 798 13.74 28.93 -1.66
N SER A 799 13.62 29.84 -0.71
CA SER A 799 14.70 30.13 0.24
C SER A 799 14.99 28.98 1.19
N ALA A 800 13.96 28.26 1.64
CA ALA A 800 14.15 27.08 2.51
C ALA A 800 14.77 25.92 1.74
N VAL A 801 14.38 25.69 0.49
CA VAL A 801 14.97 24.71 -0.41
C VAL A 801 16.45 25.01 -0.67
N GLU A 802 16.80 26.26 -1.01
CA GLU A 802 18.20 26.67 -1.20
C GLU A 802 19.05 26.46 0.06
N GLY A 803 18.45 26.63 1.23
CA GLY A 803 19.12 26.42 2.52
C GLY A 803 19.50 24.96 2.83
N VAL A 804 18.90 24.00 2.15
CA VAL A 804 19.10 22.55 2.33
C VAL A 804 19.59 21.84 1.05
N THR A 805 19.89 22.60 0.00
CA THR A 805 20.36 22.06 -1.28
C THR A 805 21.79 21.53 -1.15
N GLU A 806 22.00 20.28 -1.56
CA GLU A 806 23.32 19.67 -1.66
C GLU A 806 23.89 19.64 -3.08
N ALA A 807 23.00 19.56 -4.09
CA ALA A 807 23.42 19.52 -5.49
C ALA A 807 22.48 20.38 -6.37
N ARG A 808 23.07 20.99 -7.41
CA ARG A 808 22.35 21.79 -8.39
C ARG A 808 22.65 21.29 -9.79
N THR A 809 21.59 21.03 -10.56
CA THR A 809 21.72 20.60 -11.96
C THR A 809 20.89 21.51 -12.84
N ILE A 810 21.44 21.93 -13.97
CA ILE A 810 20.72 22.64 -15.03
C ILE A 810 20.53 21.69 -16.21
N LEU A 811 19.28 21.39 -16.53
CA LEU A 811 18.94 20.74 -17.79
C LEU A 811 18.80 21.85 -18.83
N ALA A 812 19.67 21.89 -19.82
CA ALA A 812 19.67 22.91 -20.87
C ALA A 812 19.24 22.28 -22.21
N PRO A 813 18.47 22.99 -23.04
CA PRO A 813 18.19 22.55 -24.39
C PRO A 813 19.49 22.26 -25.17
N ALA A 814 19.58 21.10 -25.81
CA ALA A 814 20.72 20.81 -26.69
C ALA A 814 20.76 21.84 -27.83
N ARG A 815 21.92 22.38 -28.09
CA ARG A 815 22.11 23.23 -29.29
C ARG A 815 21.82 22.39 -30.53
N ARG A 816 20.96 22.88 -31.39
CA ARG A 816 20.66 22.26 -32.69
C ARG A 816 21.90 22.29 -33.59
#